data_299c52a099a57fb858404e1882bf32c1
#
_entry.id   299c52a099a57fb858404e1882bf32c1
#
_cell.length_a   1.000
_cell.length_b   1.000
_cell.length_c   1.000
_cell.angle_alpha   90.00
_cell.angle_beta   90.00
_cell.angle_gamma   90.00
#
_symmetry.space_group_name_H-M   'P 1'
#
loop_
_entity.id
_entity.type
_entity.pdbx_description
1 polymer ?
#
loop_
_entity_poly.entity_id
_entity_poly.type
_entity_poly.pdbx_seq_one_letter_code
_entity_poly.pdbx_strand_id
1 'polypeptide(L)'
;MRCILKYLSAVCLLVVAAMQTVHAQYDKDAFYLRGRRALADGKYAQAIENFNILAQLDTADYWNFFFRGIAKYNLGDLRGAKRDFDRSVRINPIFTSGYHYRGITDSRFGDYDSALKNIQKAIELRPGHAGLYFSRGVTYFLSQQFEKAVEDFDRYIRREPKDPSAYLNRGASWLFLGDTLKAVNDYNKAIKLDRFDPEGYVRRGRLYAGQGDYDAAIADMDKAIELDTTNTFAYFNRAIMYYEQQKYQPAMDDLNRVLKDEPGNALTLYNRGLISAQLGAYEEALSDMDRVLNINPDNVLAHFNRASILIELGMYDDALEDYDKAIELYPDFAKAYMNRSYVHNLLGNSKASKKDYDTAQKKIKEYREKNSTDAESFADTTKKYSSLLAFDAEFAKKGFNDELLQHRDIDIKLRPLYKFVLTGNKDETTYALSRGYENPLIERFERGLPAGAQIRNAEVALPADALAKVEQAAWSSSAPTAQDYFMRAMYDYAGRKFNSALEYYGKAIESAEEQGSVEGLYEAFYHMNRGVLRAEMIEFIASIQSNVQVLSMDDSGNTRARVKDQVVRQYDYADAISDMKKAQEIVPDIPYIYYNLGNLYCLSAEHVSSIENYTKAIELYPYMSDAYFNRGLVLIYLKDKEKGCIDLSRAGELGVQDAYSVIKKYCEDEK
;
A
#
# COMPACT_ATOMS: atom_id res chain seq x y z
N MET A 1 -67.72 32.88 -6.48
CA MET A 1 -67.27 31.89 -5.46
C MET A 1 -66.95 30.51 -6.03
N ARG A 2 -67.83 29.86 -6.82
CA ARG A 2 -67.54 28.49 -7.35
C ARG A 2 -66.37 28.39 -8.33
N CYS A 3 -66.02 29.44 -9.10
CA CYS A 3 -64.83 29.44 -9.96
C CYS A 3 -63.49 29.56 -9.16
N ILE A 4 -63.46 30.39 -8.13
CA ILE A 4 -62.27 30.59 -7.29
C ILE A 4 -61.94 29.32 -6.51
N LEU A 5 -62.95 28.58 -6.01
CA LEU A 5 -62.74 27.30 -5.34
C LEU A 5 -62.16 26.21 -6.30
N LYS A 6 -62.57 26.19 -7.54
CA LYS A 6 -62.01 25.27 -8.56
C LYS A 6 -60.57 25.59 -8.92
N TYR A 7 -60.20 26.87 -8.97
CA TYR A 7 -58.79 27.29 -9.21
C TYR A 7 -57.94 26.99 -7.99
N LEU A 8 -58.41 27.22 -6.77
CA LEU A 8 -57.70 26.86 -5.53
C LEU A 8 -57.52 25.35 -5.39
N SER A 9 -58.53 24.53 -5.73
CA SER A 9 -58.40 23.08 -5.69
C SER A 9 -57.46 22.55 -6.77
N ALA A 10 -57.41 23.14 -7.95
CA ALA A 10 -56.49 22.79 -9.02
C ALA A 10 -55.02 23.21 -8.68
N VAL A 11 -54.83 24.34 -8.04
CA VAL A 11 -53.54 24.81 -7.56
C VAL A 11 -53.03 23.94 -6.39
N CYS A 12 -53.93 23.57 -5.43
CA CYS A 12 -53.60 22.62 -4.39
C CYS A 12 -53.23 21.21 -4.93
N LEU A 13 -53.97 20.71 -5.94
CA LEU A 13 -53.63 19.44 -6.61
C LEU A 13 -52.31 19.51 -7.37
N LEU A 14 -52.02 20.65 -8.03
CA LEU A 14 -50.73 20.87 -8.68
C LEU A 14 -49.57 21.00 -7.65
N VAL A 15 -49.79 21.65 -6.52
CA VAL A 15 -48.80 21.76 -5.44
C VAL A 15 -48.59 20.39 -4.76
N VAL A 16 -49.64 19.62 -4.52
CA VAL A 16 -49.53 18.25 -4.01
C VAL A 16 -48.88 17.29 -5.03
N ALA A 17 -49.18 17.46 -6.33
CA ALA A 17 -48.51 16.71 -7.38
C ALA A 17 -47.05 17.17 -7.55
N ALA A 18 -46.73 18.44 -7.38
CA ALA A 18 -45.37 18.97 -7.37
C ALA A 18 -44.59 18.59 -6.12
N MET A 19 -45.28 18.38 -4.98
CA MET A 19 -44.64 17.82 -3.77
C MET A 19 -44.44 16.30 -3.85
N GLN A 20 -45.11 15.59 -4.77
CA GLN A 20 -44.86 14.18 -5.06
C GLN A 20 -43.78 13.96 -6.12
N THR A 21 -43.32 15.01 -6.80
CA THR A 21 -42.21 14.88 -7.71
C THR A 21 -40.90 15.16 -6.99
N VAL A 22 -40.01 14.17 -7.10
CA VAL A 22 -38.60 14.19 -6.71
C VAL A 22 -38.34 13.82 -5.24
N HIS A 23 -38.93 12.77 -4.76
CA HIS A 23 -38.13 11.77 -4.10
C HIS A 23 -37.76 10.78 -5.22
N ALA A 24 -36.59 10.93 -5.80
CA ALA A 24 -35.93 9.82 -6.48
C ALA A 24 -35.78 8.74 -5.39
N GLN A 25 -36.75 7.85 -5.33
CA GLN A 25 -36.81 6.78 -4.35
C GLN A 25 -35.70 5.84 -4.79
N TYR A 26 -34.49 6.01 -4.20
CA TYR A 26 -33.40 5.09 -4.41
C TYR A 26 -33.94 3.69 -4.08
N ASP A 27 -33.99 2.83 -5.08
CA ASP A 27 -34.39 1.43 -4.89
C ASP A 27 -33.33 0.71 -4.05
N LYS A 28 -33.56 0.68 -2.74
CA LYS A 28 -32.65 0.02 -1.76
C LYS A 28 -32.39 -1.43 -2.16
N ASP A 29 -33.41 -2.13 -2.65
CA ASP A 29 -33.29 -3.55 -3.02
C ASP A 29 -32.37 -3.73 -4.22
N ALA A 30 -32.43 -2.83 -5.19
CA ALA A 30 -31.53 -2.86 -6.35
C ALA A 30 -30.05 -2.64 -5.94
N PHE A 31 -29.77 -1.71 -5.03
CA PHE A 31 -28.42 -1.51 -4.51
C PHE A 31 -27.95 -2.71 -3.66
N TYR A 32 -28.82 -3.27 -2.85
CA TYR A 32 -28.52 -4.46 -2.05
C TYR A 32 -28.16 -5.66 -2.93
N LEU A 33 -28.97 -5.96 -3.94
CA LEU A 33 -28.73 -7.06 -4.86
C LEU A 33 -27.44 -6.85 -5.68
N ARG A 34 -27.19 -5.62 -6.18
CA ARG A 34 -25.95 -5.29 -6.89
C ARG A 34 -24.73 -5.44 -5.99
N GLY A 35 -24.79 -4.94 -4.77
CA GLY A 35 -23.72 -5.08 -3.78
C GLY A 35 -23.43 -6.54 -3.44
N ARG A 36 -24.48 -7.36 -3.22
CA ARG A 36 -24.35 -8.79 -2.96
C ARG A 36 -23.78 -9.56 -4.14
N ARG A 37 -24.20 -9.22 -5.36
CA ARG A 37 -23.66 -9.82 -6.57
C ARG A 37 -22.20 -9.44 -6.77
N ALA A 38 -21.85 -8.17 -6.57
CA ALA A 38 -20.45 -7.71 -6.66
C ALA A 38 -19.55 -8.44 -5.65
N LEU A 39 -20.03 -8.69 -4.41
CA LEU A 39 -19.33 -9.53 -3.43
C LEU A 39 -19.10 -10.96 -3.94
N ALA A 40 -20.12 -11.59 -4.51
CA ALA A 40 -20.02 -12.95 -5.03
C ALA A 40 -19.07 -13.04 -6.23
N ASP A 41 -19.03 -12.00 -7.07
CA ASP A 41 -18.14 -11.89 -8.24
C ASP A 41 -16.71 -11.46 -7.87
N GLY A 42 -16.37 -11.24 -6.59
CA GLY A 42 -15.07 -10.74 -6.14
C GLY A 42 -14.79 -9.26 -6.48
N LYS A 43 -15.82 -8.52 -6.93
CA LYS A 43 -15.71 -7.09 -7.28
C LYS A 43 -15.93 -6.21 -6.04
N TYR A 44 -15.00 -6.32 -5.09
CA TYR A 44 -15.16 -5.76 -3.75
C TYR A 44 -15.32 -4.24 -3.73
N ALA A 45 -14.60 -3.49 -4.58
CA ALA A 45 -14.75 -2.04 -4.68
C ALA A 45 -16.18 -1.64 -5.09
N GLN A 46 -16.76 -2.31 -6.10
CA GLN A 46 -18.16 -2.08 -6.50
C GLN A 46 -19.15 -2.47 -5.41
N ALA A 47 -18.85 -3.51 -4.62
CA ALA A 47 -19.67 -3.87 -3.47
C ALA A 47 -19.67 -2.75 -2.42
N ILE A 48 -18.51 -2.17 -2.12
CA ILE A 48 -18.38 -1.04 -1.17
C ILE A 48 -19.21 0.15 -1.65
N GLU A 49 -19.13 0.52 -2.92
CA GLU A 49 -19.93 1.62 -3.50
C GLU A 49 -21.44 1.43 -3.26
N ASN A 50 -21.95 0.24 -3.57
CA ASN A 50 -23.38 -0.05 -3.36
C ASN A 50 -23.78 -0.06 -1.87
N PHE A 51 -22.94 -0.65 -1.00
CA PHE A 51 -23.25 -0.66 0.44
C PHE A 51 -22.99 0.69 1.11
N ASN A 52 -22.17 1.57 0.55
CA ASN A 52 -22.04 2.97 0.98
C ASN A 52 -23.35 3.72 0.81
N ILE A 53 -24.00 3.56 -0.36
CA ILE A 53 -25.32 4.16 -0.63
C ILE A 53 -26.34 3.65 0.39
N LEU A 54 -26.40 2.34 0.59
CA LEU A 54 -27.30 1.72 1.54
C LEU A 54 -27.06 2.16 2.99
N ALA A 55 -25.79 2.26 3.41
CA ALA A 55 -25.42 2.72 4.75
C ALA A 55 -25.78 4.19 5.01
N GLN A 56 -25.89 5.03 3.95
CA GLN A 56 -26.39 6.40 4.04
C GLN A 56 -27.91 6.47 4.06
N LEU A 57 -28.58 5.64 3.25
CA LEU A 57 -30.02 5.58 3.15
C LEU A 57 -30.68 4.93 4.39
N ASP A 58 -29.97 3.99 5.01
CA ASP A 58 -30.44 3.26 6.19
C ASP A 58 -29.29 2.98 7.17
N THR A 59 -29.14 3.88 8.11
CA THR A 59 -28.10 3.80 9.15
C THR A 59 -28.42 2.79 10.25
N ALA A 60 -29.62 2.20 10.26
CA ALA A 60 -30.08 1.25 11.26
C ALA A 60 -30.02 -0.21 10.76
N ASP A 61 -29.78 -0.43 9.47
CA ASP A 61 -29.62 -1.78 8.93
C ASP A 61 -28.17 -2.27 9.09
N TYR A 62 -28.00 -3.21 10.03
CA TYR A 62 -26.70 -3.80 10.34
C TYR A 62 -26.09 -4.63 9.19
N TRP A 63 -26.91 -5.15 8.26
CA TRP A 63 -26.42 -5.90 7.11
C TRP A 63 -25.60 -5.05 6.14
N ASN A 64 -25.96 -3.78 5.97
CA ASN A 64 -25.25 -2.88 5.08
C ASN A 64 -23.79 -2.69 5.52
N PHE A 65 -23.58 -2.47 6.82
CA PHE A 65 -22.24 -2.37 7.41
C PHE A 65 -21.52 -3.72 7.37
N PHE A 66 -22.21 -4.82 7.67
CA PHE A 66 -21.60 -6.15 7.65
C PHE A 66 -21.08 -6.53 6.28
N PHE A 67 -21.85 -6.38 5.21
CA PHE A 67 -21.40 -6.72 3.86
C PHE A 67 -20.33 -5.76 3.34
N ARG A 68 -20.42 -4.47 3.70
CA ARG A 68 -19.35 -3.53 3.40
C ARG A 68 -18.06 -3.92 4.12
N GLY A 69 -18.14 -4.30 5.37
CA GLY A 69 -17.02 -4.83 6.15
C GLY A 69 -16.39 -6.07 5.52
N ILE A 70 -17.20 -7.01 4.99
CA ILE A 70 -16.67 -8.17 4.24
C ILE A 70 -15.92 -7.73 2.99
N ALA A 71 -16.46 -6.78 2.22
CA ALA A 71 -15.79 -6.29 1.02
C ALA A 71 -14.44 -5.63 1.34
N LYS A 72 -14.39 -4.79 2.38
CA LYS A 72 -13.16 -4.16 2.87
C LYS A 72 -12.14 -5.18 3.38
N TYR A 73 -12.60 -6.18 4.13
CA TYR A 73 -11.74 -7.26 4.61
C TYR A 73 -11.01 -7.98 3.46
N ASN A 74 -11.74 -8.29 2.38
CA ASN A 74 -11.18 -8.96 1.22
C ASN A 74 -10.24 -8.05 0.40
N LEU A 75 -10.37 -6.73 0.49
CA LEU A 75 -9.43 -5.76 -0.09
C LEU A 75 -8.20 -5.48 0.79
N GLY A 76 -8.13 -6.08 2.00
CA GLY A 76 -7.05 -5.81 2.95
C GLY A 76 -7.30 -4.56 3.83
N ASP A 77 -8.41 -3.84 3.65
CA ASP A 77 -8.80 -2.74 4.54
C ASP A 77 -9.36 -3.27 5.87
N LEU A 78 -8.49 -3.86 6.67
CA LEU A 78 -8.89 -4.49 7.93
C LEU A 78 -9.41 -3.46 8.94
N ARG A 79 -8.84 -2.24 8.97
CA ARG A 79 -9.29 -1.17 9.88
C ARG A 79 -10.68 -0.67 9.53
N GLY A 80 -10.95 -0.46 8.24
CA GLY A 80 -12.29 -0.14 7.74
C GLY A 80 -13.29 -1.26 7.96
N ALA A 81 -12.88 -2.52 7.76
CA ALA A 81 -13.70 -3.70 8.02
C ALA A 81 -14.08 -3.81 9.51
N LYS A 82 -13.12 -3.65 10.42
CA LYS A 82 -13.36 -3.65 11.88
C LYS A 82 -14.38 -2.60 12.29
N ARG A 83 -14.24 -1.36 11.80
CA ARG A 83 -15.22 -0.28 12.07
C ARG A 83 -16.64 -0.65 11.60
N ASP A 84 -16.75 -1.26 10.44
CA ASP A 84 -18.03 -1.69 9.88
C ASP A 84 -18.64 -2.86 10.69
N PHE A 85 -17.84 -3.85 11.09
CA PHE A 85 -18.30 -4.93 11.96
C PHE A 85 -18.68 -4.42 13.35
N ASP A 86 -17.92 -3.47 13.94
CA ASP A 86 -18.27 -2.80 15.20
C ASP A 86 -19.63 -2.09 15.08
N ARG A 87 -19.88 -1.40 13.99
CA ARG A 87 -21.17 -0.75 13.75
C ARG A 87 -22.29 -1.78 13.63
N SER A 88 -22.07 -2.86 12.88
CA SER A 88 -23.04 -3.94 12.69
C SER A 88 -23.46 -4.60 14.01
N VAL A 89 -22.49 -4.99 14.87
CA VAL A 89 -22.79 -5.61 16.18
C VAL A 89 -23.37 -4.63 17.19
N ARG A 90 -23.07 -3.32 17.06
CA ARG A 90 -23.68 -2.28 17.89
C ARG A 90 -25.15 -2.11 17.57
N ILE A 91 -25.53 -2.18 16.29
CA ILE A 91 -26.93 -2.11 15.84
C ILE A 91 -27.66 -3.39 16.23
N ASN A 92 -27.05 -4.57 16.03
CA ASN A 92 -27.64 -5.86 16.38
C ASN A 92 -26.71 -6.67 17.30
N PRO A 93 -26.86 -6.57 18.65
CA PRO A 93 -26.01 -7.25 19.63
C PRO A 93 -26.09 -8.78 19.67
N ILE A 94 -27.03 -9.39 18.94
CA ILE A 94 -27.17 -10.84 18.82
C ILE A 94 -26.74 -11.37 17.45
N PHE A 95 -26.09 -10.54 16.64
CA PHE A 95 -25.66 -10.89 15.30
C PHE A 95 -24.36 -11.71 15.31
N THR A 96 -24.50 -13.04 15.33
CA THR A 96 -23.39 -14.00 15.41
C THR A 96 -22.31 -13.75 14.37
N SER A 97 -22.69 -13.56 13.09
CA SER A 97 -21.71 -13.36 12.01
C SER A 97 -20.90 -12.06 12.17
N GLY A 98 -21.52 -11.00 12.72
CA GLY A 98 -20.80 -9.75 13.02
C GLY A 98 -19.68 -9.95 14.04
N TYR A 99 -19.95 -10.66 15.14
CA TYR A 99 -18.92 -11.02 16.12
C TYR A 99 -17.86 -11.96 15.54
N HIS A 100 -18.26 -12.94 14.73
CA HIS A 100 -17.35 -13.88 14.09
C HIS A 100 -16.35 -13.15 13.19
N TYR A 101 -16.81 -12.35 12.24
CA TYR A 101 -15.92 -11.62 11.32
C TYR A 101 -15.11 -10.54 12.02
N ARG A 102 -15.65 -9.89 13.06
CA ARG A 102 -14.88 -8.98 13.91
C ARG A 102 -13.72 -9.71 14.58
N GLY A 103 -13.97 -10.90 15.13
CA GLY A 103 -12.94 -11.74 15.74
C GLY A 103 -11.87 -12.20 14.75
N ILE A 104 -12.26 -12.62 13.54
CA ILE A 104 -11.32 -12.96 12.48
C ILE A 104 -10.46 -11.74 12.12
N THR A 105 -11.06 -10.55 12.06
CA THR A 105 -10.34 -9.31 11.74
C THR A 105 -9.36 -8.93 12.86
N ASP A 106 -9.78 -9.05 14.13
CA ASP A 106 -8.90 -8.82 15.30
C ASP A 106 -7.71 -9.81 15.31
N SER A 107 -7.97 -11.07 14.91
CA SER A 107 -6.92 -12.09 14.79
C SER A 107 -5.85 -11.71 13.76
N ARG A 108 -6.28 -11.14 12.62
CA ARG A 108 -5.36 -10.65 11.59
C ARG A 108 -4.56 -9.41 12.02
N PHE A 109 -5.06 -8.63 12.96
CA PHE A 109 -4.30 -7.56 13.62
C PHE A 109 -3.34 -8.09 14.71
N GLY A 110 -3.44 -9.38 15.06
CA GLY A 110 -2.73 -9.96 16.19
C GLY A 110 -3.28 -9.54 17.56
N ASP A 111 -4.44 -8.89 17.61
CA ASP A 111 -5.20 -8.68 18.84
C ASP A 111 -5.97 -9.97 19.19
N TYR A 112 -5.19 -10.98 19.59
CA TYR A 112 -5.74 -12.31 19.83
C TYR A 112 -6.71 -12.36 21.01
N ASP A 113 -6.52 -11.50 22.03
CA ASP A 113 -7.41 -11.44 23.18
C ASP A 113 -8.80 -10.91 22.78
N SER A 114 -8.88 -9.84 21.99
CA SER A 114 -10.13 -9.34 21.44
C SER A 114 -10.75 -10.34 20.45
N ALA A 115 -9.92 -10.97 19.62
CA ALA A 115 -10.38 -12.00 18.69
C ALA A 115 -11.06 -13.16 19.39
N LEU A 116 -10.40 -13.74 20.39
CA LEU A 116 -10.94 -14.86 21.18
C LEU A 116 -12.23 -14.47 21.90
N LYS A 117 -12.29 -13.26 22.47
CA LYS A 117 -13.49 -12.73 23.12
C LYS A 117 -14.68 -12.61 22.15
N ASN A 118 -14.43 -12.12 20.94
CA ASN A 118 -15.45 -11.96 19.91
C ASN A 118 -15.92 -13.30 19.37
N ILE A 119 -15.01 -14.23 19.05
CA ILE A 119 -15.38 -15.55 18.55
C ILE A 119 -16.09 -16.35 19.66
N GLN A 120 -15.66 -16.23 20.92
CA GLN A 120 -16.35 -16.82 22.06
C GLN A 120 -17.78 -16.30 22.17
N LYS A 121 -18.01 -14.98 22.00
CA LYS A 121 -19.36 -14.41 21.97
C LYS A 121 -20.21 -14.97 20.83
N ALA A 122 -19.61 -15.15 19.65
CA ALA A 122 -20.31 -15.79 18.54
C ALA A 122 -20.68 -17.25 18.84
N ILE A 123 -19.82 -18.01 19.53
CA ILE A 123 -20.08 -19.39 19.97
C ILE A 123 -21.22 -19.43 20.99
N GLU A 124 -21.25 -18.51 21.95
CA GLU A 124 -22.36 -18.40 22.93
C GLU A 124 -23.71 -18.18 22.26
N LEU A 125 -23.72 -17.30 21.23
CA LEU A 125 -24.93 -17.03 20.45
C LEU A 125 -25.35 -18.23 19.56
N ARG A 126 -24.40 -19.02 19.07
CA ARG A 126 -24.64 -20.11 18.13
C ARG A 126 -23.70 -21.31 18.35
N PRO A 127 -23.86 -22.08 19.44
CA PRO A 127 -22.92 -23.17 19.82
C PRO A 127 -22.82 -24.31 18.79
N GLY A 128 -23.87 -24.49 17.97
CA GLY A 128 -23.91 -25.52 16.94
C GLY A 128 -23.12 -25.23 15.67
N HIS A 129 -22.63 -23.99 15.47
CA HIS A 129 -21.96 -23.58 14.24
C HIS A 129 -20.49 -24.01 14.25
N ALA A 130 -20.14 -25.05 13.48
CA ALA A 130 -18.82 -25.66 13.47
C ALA A 130 -17.70 -24.65 13.12
N GLY A 131 -17.90 -23.80 12.10
CA GLY A 131 -16.91 -22.83 11.63
C GLY A 131 -16.41 -21.84 12.69
N LEU A 132 -17.18 -21.61 13.78
CA LEU A 132 -16.73 -20.75 14.88
C LEU A 132 -15.58 -21.39 15.65
N TYR A 133 -15.63 -22.73 15.86
CA TYR A 133 -14.55 -23.48 16.51
C TYR A 133 -13.32 -23.53 15.60
N PHE A 134 -13.50 -23.67 14.29
CA PHE A 134 -12.38 -23.59 13.34
C PHE A 134 -11.65 -22.24 13.44
N SER A 135 -12.41 -21.13 13.37
CA SER A 135 -11.81 -19.79 13.47
C SER A 135 -11.16 -19.53 14.82
N ARG A 136 -11.72 -20.06 15.93
CA ARG A 136 -11.12 -19.95 17.25
C ARG A 136 -9.86 -20.82 17.35
N GLY A 137 -9.84 -22.00 16.77
CA GLY A 137 -8.68 -22.86 16.65
C GLY A 137 -7.54 -22.18 15.89
N VAL A 138 -7.84 -21.53 14.76
CA VAL A 138 -6.85 -20.71 14.02
C VAL A 138 -6.33 -19.56 14.90
N THR A 139 -7.20 -18.87 15.62
CA THR A 139 -6.78 -17.79 16.53
C THR A 139 -5.88 -18.31 17.68
N TYR A 140 -6.22 -19.46 18.26
CA TYR A 140 -5.35 -20.11 19.26
C TYR A 140 -3.99 -20.51 18.67
N PHE A 141 -3.98 -21.02 17.44
CA PHE A 141 -2.72 -21.34 16.76
C PHE A 141 -1.85 -20.10 16.56
N LEU A 142 -2.44 -19.01 16.04
CA LEU A 142 -1.75 -17.73 15.84
C LEU A 142 -1.22 -17.12 17.15
N SER A 143 -1.94 -17.33 18.26
CA SER A 143 -1.51 -16.92 19.60
C SER A 143 -0.62 -17.94 20.31
N GLN A 144 -0.09 -18.95 19.60
CA GLN A 144 0.80 -20.00 20.09
C GLN A 144 0.20 -20.87 21.21
N GLN A 145 -1.14 -20.93 21.30
CA GLN A 145 -1.86 -21.80 22.26
C GLN A 145 -2.22 -23.12 21.57
N PHE A 146 -1.22 -23.90 21.17
CA PHE A 146 -1.37 -25.02 20.23
C PHE A 146 -2.26 -26.15 20.76
N GLU A 147 -2.24 -26.44 22.07
CA GLU A 147 -3.12 -27.45 22.67
C GLU A 147 -4.61 -27.08 22.53
N LYS A 148 -4.95 -25.79 22.78
CA LYS A 148 -6.31 -25.30 22.62
C LYS A 148 -6.75 -25.26 21.14
N ALA A 149 -5.79 -24.98 20.26
CA ALA A 149 -6.03 -25.05 18.83
C ALA A 149 -6.41 -26.47 18.40
N VAL A 150 -5.66 -27.48 18.85
CA VAL A 150 -5.98 -28.89 18.60
C VAL A 150 -7.38 -29.26 19.11
N GLU A 151 -7.75 -28.85 20.33
CA GLU A 151 -9.07 -29.14 20.89
C GLU A 151 -10.22 -28.57 20.02
N ASP A 152 -10.04 -27.36 19.52
CA ASP A 152 -11.07 -26.71 18.70
C ASP A 152 -11.10 -27.29 17.28
N PHE A 153 -9.96 -27.62 16.67
CA PHE A 153 -9.92 -28.37 15.41
C PHE A 153 -10.54 -29.78 15.58
N ASP A 154 -10.34 -30.45 16.70
CA ASP A 154 -11.02 -31.71 17.01
C ASP A 154 -12.54 -31.56 17.08
N ARG A 155 -13.02 -30.46 17.68
CA ARG A 155 -14.47 -30.17 17.73
C ARG A 155 -15.02 -29.90 16.34
N TYR A 156 -14.26 -29.20 15.50
CA TYR A 156 -14.64 -28.93 14.11
C TYR A 156 -14.65 -30.22 13.27
N ILE A 157 -13.58 -31.02 13.32
CA ILE A 157 -13.43 -32.27 12.56
C ILE A 157 -14.53 -33.28 12.89
N ARG A 158 -14.99 -33.35 14.14
CA ARG A 158 -16.11 -34.23 14.50
C ARG A 158 -17.43 -33.89 13.77
N ARG A 159 -17.61 -32.63 13.33
CA ARG A 159 -18.77 -32.15 12.58
C ARG A 159 -18.54 -32.12 11.08
N GLU A 160 -17.34 -31.76 10.68
CA GLU A 160 -16.91 -31.61 9.29
C GLU A 160 -15.69 -32.49 8.98
N PRO A 161 -15.85 -33.83 9.00
CA PRO A 161 -14.71 -34.77 8.86
C PRO A 161 -14.13 -34.87 7.46
N LYS A 162 -14.73 -34.17 6.49
CA LYS A 162 -14.30 -34.16 5.10
C LYS A 162 -13.57 -32.88 4.67
N ASP A 163 -13.41 -31.92 5.57
CA ASP A 163 -12.68 -30.69 5.28
C ASP A 163 -11.17 -30.91 5.47
N PRO A 164 -10.36 -30.89 4.39
CA PRO A 164 -8.91 -31.09 4.46
C PRO A 164 -8.23 -29.99 5.24
N SER A 165 -8.75 -28.74 5.20
CA SER A 165 -8.14 -27.59 5.87
C SER A 165 -8.04 -27.77 7.38
N ALA A 166 -9.00 -28.46 7.99
CA ALA A 166 -8.97 -28.73 9.43
C ALA A 166 -7.85 -29.66 9.84
N TYR A 167 -7.57 -30.67 9.03
CA TYR A 167 -6.45 -31.59 9.26
C TYR A 167 -5.11 -30.90 9.01
N LEU A 168 -5.02 -30.02 7.99
CA LEU A 168 -3.80 -29.22 7.75
C LEU A 168 -3.47 -28.34 8.94
N ASN A 169 -4.45 -27.64 9.49
CA ASN A 169 -4.24 -26.74 10.64
C ASN A 169 -4.00 -27.51 11.95
N ARG A 170 -4.66 -28.65 12.18
CA ARG A 170 -4.41 -29.49 13.34
C ARG A 170 -3.02 -30.15 13.25
N GLY A 171 -2.63 -30.60 12.06
CA GLY A 171 -1.30 -31.16 11.80
C GLY A 171 -0.19 -30.13 12.09
N ALA A 172 -0.39 -28.87 11.66
CA ALA A 172 0.51 -27.78 12.03
C ALA A 172 0.60 -27.59 13.54
N SER A 173 -0.55 -27.60 14.25
CA SER A 173 -0.55 -27.50 15.72
C SER A 173 0.21 -28.63 16.40
N TRP A 174 0.06 -29.87 15.89
CA TRP A 174 0.84 -31.04 16.38
C TRP A 174 2.34 -30.88 16.14
N LEU A 175 2.73 -30.30 15.00
CA LEU A 175 4.14 -30.06 14.69
C LEU A 175 4.78 -29.13 15.72
N PHE A 176 4.11 -28.01 16.06
CA PHE A 176 4.60 -27.08 17.08
C PHE A 176 4.60 -27.68 18.50
N LEU A 177 3.75 -28.67 18.76
CA LEU A 177 3.78 -29.46 20.00
C LEU A 177 4.85 -30.57 19.99
N GLY A 178 5.61 -30.69 18.89
CA GLY A 178 6.66 -31.71 18.74
C GLY A 178 6.14 -33.09 18.34
N ASP A 179 4.84 -33.29 18.13
CA ASP A 179 4.25 -34.56 17.73
C ASP A 179 4.23 -34.73 16.21
N THR A 180 5.40 -34.96 15.63
CA THR A 180 5.57 -35.10 14.18
C THR A 180 4.79 -36.27 13.59
N LEU A 181 4.57 -37.35 14.34
CA LEU A 181 3.77 -38.50 13.86
C LEU A 181 2.31 -38.13 13.67
N LYS A 182 1.71 -37.42 14.60
CA LYS A 182 0.32 -36.93 14.42
C LYS A 182 0.24 -35.90 13.29
N ALA A 183 1.21 -35.02 13.15
CA ALA A 183 1.27 -34.05 12.07
C ALA A 183 1.30 -34.74 10.71
N VAL A 184 2.19 -35.72 10.47
CA VAL A 184 2.23 -36.50 9.22
C VAL A 184 0.89 -37.23 8.94
N ASN A 185 0.28 -37.83 9.98
CA ASN A 185 -0.99 -38.52 9.83
C ASN A 185 -2.11 -37.54 9.41
N ASP A 186 -2.12 -36.35 9.96
CA ASP A 186 -3.11 -35.32 9.57
C ASP A 186 -2.87 -34.81 8.15
N TYR A 187 -1.61 -34.54 7.75
CA TYR A 187 -1.29 -34.15 6.37
C TYR A 187 -1.65 -35.27 5.37
N ASN A 188 -1.34 -36.52 5.70
CA ASN A 188 -1.76 -37.67 4.90
C ASN A 188 -3.29 -37.75 4.76
N LYS A 189 -4.02 -37.44 5.83
CA LYS A 189 -5.48 -37.41 5.80
C LYS A 189 -6.01 -36.28 4.93
N ALA A 190 -5.43 -35.09 5.02
CA ALA A 190 -5.77 -33.95 4.16
C ALA A 190 -5.54 -34.28 2.67
N ILE A 191 -4.37 -34.81 2.31
CA ILE A 191 -4.03 -35.25 0.94
C ILE A 191 -5.03 -36.33 0.45
N LYS A 192 -5.43 -37.25 1.32
CA LYS A 192 -6.41 -38.29 0.94
C LYS A 192 -7.80 -37.69 0.68
N LEU A 193 -8.18 -36.63 1.37
CA LEU A 193 -9.46 -35.93 1.21
C LEU A 193 -9.47 -35.06 -0.04
N ASP A 194 -8.36 -34.36 -0.29
CA ASP A 194 -8.15 -33.58 -1.51
C ASP A 194 -6.72 -33.83 -2.05
N ARG A 195 -6.64 -34.70 -3.05
CA ARG A 195 -5.38 -35.05 -3.71
C ARG A 195 -4.91 -34.03 -4.75
N PHE A 196 -5.76 -33.06 -5.07
CA PHE A 196 -5.48 -32.02 -6.06
C PHE A 196 -5.09 -30.68 -5.43
N ASP A 197 -5.18 -30.57 -4.11
CA ASP A 197 -4.67 -29.41 -3.37
C ASP A 197 -3.16 -29.58 -3.16
N PRO A 198 -2.31 -28.67 -3.70
CA PRO A 198 -0.86 -28.72 -3.51
C PRO A 198 -0.44 -28.49 -2.04
N GLU A 199 -1.26 -27.82 -1.22
CA GLU A 199 -0.91 -27.38 0.13
C GLU A 199 -0.58 -28.57 1.07
N GLY A 200 -1.33 -29.66 0.95
CA GLY A 200 -1.07 -30.86 1.74
C GLY A 200 0.32 -31.47 1.49
N TYR A 201 0.74 -31.50 0.24
CA TYR A 201 2.06 -31.97 -0.17
C TYR A 201 3.16 -31.01 0.28
N VAL A 202 2.98 -29.71 0.09
CA VAL A 202 3.94 -28.70 0.53
C VAL A 202 4.20 -28.82 2.04
N ARG A 203 3.14 -28.90 2.87
CA ARG A 203 3.30 -29.00 4.33
C ARG A 203 3.97 -30.30 4.75
N ARG A 204 3.62 -31.44 4.13
CA ARG A 204 4.25 -32.72 4.44
C ARG A 204 5.70 -32.75 3.99
N GLY A 205 6.01 -32.25 2.78
CA GLY A 205 7.36 -32.17 2.26
C GLY A 205 8.28 -31.30 3.15
N ARG A 206 7.78 -30.18 3.63
CA ARG A 206 8.55 -29.36 4.60
C ARG A 206 8.81 -30.08 5.90
N LEU A 207 7.85 -30.85 6.40
CA LEU A 207 8.05 -31.67 7.59
C LEU A 207 9.15 -32.72 7.34
N TYR A 208 9.14 -33.41 6.20
CA TYR A 208 10.18 -34.37 5.82
C TYR A 208 11.56 -33.68 5.71
N ALA A 209 11.61 -32.48 5.12
CA ALA A 209 12.85 -31.70 5.04
C ALA A 209 13.40 -31.36 6.43
N GLY A 210 12.53 -30.96 7.36
CA GLY A 210 12.91 -30.71 8.77
C GLY A 210 13.41 -31.98 9.51
N GLN A 211 13.09 -33.19 9.00
CA GLN A 211 13.60 -34.46 9.49
C GLN A 211 14.86 -34.94 8.75
N GLY A 212 15.32 -34.19 7.75
CA GLY A 212 16.46 -34.55 6.89
C GLY A 212 16.12 -35.54 5.78
N ASP A 213 14.85 -35.94 5.62
CA ASP A 213 14.40 -36.79 4.53
C ASP A 213 14.13 -35.96 3.27
N TYR A 214 15.21 -35.48 2.67
CA TYR A 214 15.13 -34.61 1.50
C TYR A 214 14.55 -35.31 0.25
N ASP A 215 14.71 -36.62 0.12
CA ASP A 215 14.15 -37.35 -1.03
C ASP A 215 12.62 -37.41 -0.98
N ALA A 216 12.04 -37.72 0.19
CA ALA A 216 10.60 -37.67 0.39
C ALA A 216 10.06 -36.23 0.28
N ALA A 217 10.80 -35.25 0.77
CA ALA A 217 10.46 -33.85 0.69
C ALA A 217 10.42 -33.34 -0.76
N ILE A 218 11.42 -33.66 -1.58
CA ILE A 218 11.49 -33.31 -2.99
C ILE A 218 10.32 -33.96 -3.77
N ALA A 219 10.01 -35.24 -3.49
CA ALA A 219 8.90 -35.92 -4.14
C ALA A 219 7.54 -35.24 -3.86
N ASP A 220 7.35 -34.75 -2.65
CA ASP A 220 6.15 -33.97 -2.30
C ASP A 220 6.13 -32.59 -2.98
N MET A 221 7.28 -31.88 -3.08
CA MET A 221 7.37 -30.63 -3.84
C MET A 221 7.15 -30.85 -5.32
N ASP A 222 7.68 -31.92 -5.90
CA ASP A 222 7.42 -32.31 -7.30
C ASP A 222 5.93 -32.46 -7.53
N LYS A 223 5.22 -33.12 -6.61
CA LYS A 223 3.77 -33.29 -6.72
C LYS A 223 3.01 -31.97 -6.57
N ALA A 224 3.42 -31.11 -5.67
CA ALA A 224 2.83 -29.77 -5.52
C ALA A 224 3.02 -28.93 -6.79
N ILE A 225 4.20 -28.97 -7.40
CA ILE A 225 4.53 -28.26 -8.65
C ILE A 225 3.75 -28.86 -9.84
N GLU A 226 3.58 -30.18 -9.90
CA GLU A 226 2.74 -30.83 -10.93
C GLU A 226 1.28 -30.33 -10.86
N LEU A 227 0.76 -30.13 -9.65
CA LEU A 227 -0.61 -29.64 -9.42
C LEU A 227 -0.77 -28.15 -9.67
N ASP A 228 0.25 -27.37 -9.34
CA ASP A 228 0.30 -25.91 -9.55
C ASP A 228 1.68 -25.47 -10.01
N THR A 229 1.85 -25.36 -11.34
CA THR A 229 3.10 -24.94 -11.97
C THR A 229 3.47 -23.47 -11.74
N THR A 230 2.58 -22.69 -11.11
CA THR A 230 2.82 -21.29 -10.74
C THR A 230 3.19 -21.14 -9.26
N ASN A 231 3.29 -22.23 -8.52
CA ASN A 231 3.60 -22.21 -7.09
C ASN A 231 5.09 -21.93 -6.85
N THR A 232 5.45 -20.64 -6.85
CA THR A 232 6.83 -20.17 -6.61
C THR A 232 7.37 -20.64 -5.27
N PHE A 233 6.50 -20.78 -4.25
CA PHE A 233 6.88 -21.27 -2.93
C PHE A 233 7.34 -22.75 -2.97
N ALA A 234 6.69 -23.60 -3.73
CA ALA A 234 7.11 -25.01 -3.89
C ALA A 234 8.46 -25.11 -4.61
N TYR A 235 8.68 -24.32 -5.68
CA TYR A 235 9.98 -24.24 -6.34
C TYR A 235 11.08 -23.77 -5.38
N PHE A 236 10.84 -22.70 -4.63
CA PHE A 236 11.80 -22.19 -3.66
C PHE A 236 12.19 -23.25 -2.62
N ASN A 237 11.21 -23.91 -2.00
CA ASN A 237 11.47 -24.95 -1.01
C ASN A 237 12.24 -26.13 -1.64
N ARG A 238 11.89 -26.57 -2.86
CA ARG A 238 12.61 -27.63 -3.55
C ARG A 238 14.07 -27.24 -3.85
N ALA A 239 14.30 -26.00 -4.24
CA ALA A 239 15.64 -25.46 -4.46
C ALA A 239 16.52 -25.60 -3.23
N ILE A 240 15.98 -25.25 -2.05
CA ILE A 240 16.73 -25.40 -0.81
C ILE A 240 17.01 -26.88 -0.48
N MET A 241 16.05 -27.76 -0.70
CA MET A 241 16.25 -29.21 -0.50
C MET A 241 17.34 -29.76 -1.45
N TYR A 242 17.36 -29.29 -2.69
CA TYR A 242 18.45 -29.60 -3.62
C TYR A 242 19.79 -29.04 -3.13
N TYR A 243 19.81 -27.83 -2.60
CA TYR A 243 21.02 -27.22 -2.03
C TYR A 243 21.57 -28.06 -0.86
N GLU A 244 20.71 -28.47 0.07
CA GLU A 244 21.10 -29.34 1.19
C GLU A 244 21.67 -30.70 0.73
N GLN A 245 21.19 -31.18 -0.41
CA GLN A 245 21.75 -32.37 -1.07
C GLN A 245 22.99 -32.10 -1.94
N GLN A 246 23.51 -30.84 -1.95
CA GLN A 246 24.61 -30.39 -2.79
C GLN A 246 24.34 -30.51 -4.31
N LYS A 247 23.07 -30.57 -4.70
CA LYS A 247 22.60 -30.55 -6.08
C LYS A 247 22.39 -29.11 -6.57
N TYR A 248 23.51 -28.40 -6.75
CA TYR A 248 23.45 -26.92 -6.98
C TYR A 248 22.76 -26.53 -8.27
N GLN A 249 22.94 -27.27 -9.37
CA GLN A 249 22.32 -26.91 -10.66
C GLN A 249 20.78 -27.00 -10.60
N PRO A 250 20.16 -28.09 -10.12
CA PRO A 250 18.70 -28.13 -9.91
C PRO A 250 18.20 -27.03 -8.97
N ALA A 251 18.96 -26.69 -7.91
CA ALA A 251 18.61 -25.59 -7.02
C ALA A 251 18.58 -24.25 -7.78
N MET A 252 19.60 -23.96 -8.61
CA MET A 252 19.67 -22.76 -9.43
C MET A 252 18.52 -22.67 -10.44
N ASP A 253 18.16 -23.79 -11.07
CA ASP A 253 17.06 -23.84 -12.04
C ASP A 253 15.72 -23.46 -11.38
N ASP A 254 15.46 -23.99 -10.18
CA ASP A 254 14.26 -23.66 -9.42
C ASP A 254 14.25 -22.21 -8.94
N LEU A 255 15.36 -21.67 -8.42
CA LEU A 255 15.46 -20.25 -8.01
C LEU A 255 15.29 -19.31 -9.22
N ASN A 256 15.84 -19.68 -10.38
CA ASN A 256 15.63 -18.94 -11.62
C ASN A 256 14.15 -18.96 -12.05
N ARG A 257 13.45 -20.08 -11.83
CA ARG A 257 12.02 -20.18 -12.08
C ARG A 257 11.22 -19.22 -11.19
N VAL A 258 11.55 -19.15 -9.90
CA VAL A 258 10.94 -18.19 -8.96
C VAL A 258 11.17 -16.76 -9.44
N LEU A 259 12.42 -16.39 -9.75
CA LEU A 259 12.78 -15.02 -10.14
C LEU A 259 12.22 -14.58 -11.50
N LYS A 260 11.80 -15.52 -12.34
CA LYS A 260 11.06 -15.22 -13.57
C LYS A 260 9.68 -14.63 -13.26
N ASP A 261 8.98 -15.17 -12.27
CA ASP A 261 7.63 -14.75 -11.91
C ASP A 261 7.66 -13.63 -10.84
N GLU A 262 8.67 -13.66 -9.97
CA GLU A 262 8.88 -12.72 -8.87
C GLU A 262 10.30 -12.10 -8.95
N PRO A 263 10.57 -11.20 -9.90
CA PRO A 263 11.94 -10.66 -10.10
C PRO A 263 12.51 -9.89 -8.91
N GLY A 264 11.63 -9.36 -8.04
CA GLY A 264 11.99 -8.61 -6.84
C GLY A 264 12.00 -9.46 -5.56
N ASN A 265 11.96 -10.80 -5.65
CA ASN A 265 12.00 -11.65 -4.44
C ASN A 265 13.41 -11.66 -3.84
N ALA A 266 13.61 -10.80 -2.81
CA ALA A 266 14.92 -10.58 -2.19
C ALA A 266 15.50 -11.86 -1.56
N LEU A 267 14.65 -12.71 -0.94
CA LEU A 267 15.09 -13.97 -0.35
C LEU A 267 15.61 -14.93 -1.40
N THR A 268 14.95 -15.01 -2.55
CA THR A 268 15.38 -15.87 -3.67
C THR A 268 16.67 -15.33 -4.30
N LEU A 269 16.79 -14.02 -4.50
CA LEU A 269 18.03 -13.39 -4.96
C LEU A 269 19.19 -13.66 -3.99
N TYR A 270 18.96 -13.50 -2.70
CA TYR A 270 19.97 -13.75 -1.68
C TYR A 270 20.46 -15.20 -1.73
N ASN A 271 19.56 -16.18 -1.75
CA ASN A 271 19.94 -17.59 -1.79
C ASN A 271 20.63 -17.96 -3.11
N ARG A 272 20.16 -17.42 -4.24
CA ARG A 272 20.81 -17.65 -5.53
C ARG A 272 22.23 -17.06 -5.54
N GLY A 273 22.42 -15.87 -5.02
CA GLY A 273 23.73 -15.25 -4.87
C GLY A 273 24.69 -16.06 -4.01
N LEU A 274 24.22 -16.65 -2.90
CA LEU A 274 25.03 -17.55 -2.07
C LEU A 274 25.45 -18.81 -2.83
N ILE A 275 24.54 -19.44 -3.56
CA ILE A 275 24.85 -20.64 -4.38
C ILE A 275 25.82 -20.29 -5.51
N SER A 276 25.61 -19.15 -6.19
CA SER A 276 26.52 -18.64 -7.22
C SER A 276 27.92 -18.42 -6.68
N ALA A 277 28.06 -17.79 -5.52
CA ALA A 277 29.35 -17.61 -4.85
C ALA A 277 30.03 -18.93 -4.52
N GLN A 278 29.28 -19.93 -4.05
CA GLN A 278 29.80 -21.27 -3.76
C GLN A 278 30.27 -22.01 -5.00
N LEU A 279 29.65 -21.73 -6.17
CA LEU A 279 30.03 -22.27 -7.47
C LEU A 279 31.19 -21.49 -8.11
N GLY A 280 31.67 -20.40 -7.48
CA GLY A 280 32.72 -19.53 -8.02
C GLY A 280 32.25 -18.53 -9.06
N ALA A 281 30.92 -18.39 -9.27
CA ALA A 281 30.31 -17.41 -10.14
C ALA A 281 30.13 -16.06 -9.38
N TYR A 282 31.26 -15.42 -9.07
CA TYR A 282 31.29 -14.27 -8.15
C TYR A 282 30.62 -13.01 -8.71
N GLU A 283 30.68 -12.78 -10.04
CA GLU A 283 30.04 -11.64 -10.68
C GLU A 283 28.51 -11.75 -10.62
N GLU A 284 27.96 -12.93 -10.87
CA GLU A 284 26.53 -13.20 -10.75
C GLU A 284 26.08 -13.09 -9.29
N ALA A 285 26.88 -13.62 -8.37
CA ALA A 285 26.63 -13.52 -6.94
C ALA A 285 26.61 -12.03 -6.47
N LEU A 286 27.56 -11.22 -6.94
CA LEU A 286 27.63 -9.79 -6.67
C LEU A 286 26.38 -9.08 -7.19
N SER A 287 25.99 -9.34 -8.42
CA SER A 287 24.78 -8.76 -9.04
C SER A 287 23.52 -9.08 -8.24
N ASP A 288 23.38 -10.31 -7.72
CA ASP A 288 22.23 -10.67 -6.91
C ASP A 288 22.25 -9.97 -5.53
N MET A 289 23.41 -9.85 -4.89
CA MET A 289 23.55 -9.11 -3.62
C MET A 289 23.29 -7.61 -3.80
N ASP A 290 23.73 -7.01 -4.91
CA ASP A 290 23.39 -5.63 -5.25
C ASP A 290 21.89 -5.41 -5.37
N ARG A 291 21.20 -6.35 -6.01
CA ARG A 291 19.72 -6.30 -6.11
C ARG A 291 19.04 -6.45 -4.75
N VAL A 292 19.55 -7.31 -3.88
CA VAL A 292 19.05 -7.43 -2.49
C VAL A 292 19.22 -6.11 -1.75
N LEU A 293 20.39 -5.48 -1.85
CA LEU A 293 20.68 -4.22 -1.17
C LEU A 293 19.94 -3.02 -1.80
N ASN A 294 19.62 -3.07 -3.08
CA ASN A 294 18.69 -2.09 -3.70
C ASN A 294 17.26 -2.22 -3.16
N ILE A 295 16.83 -3.43 -2.79
CA ILE A 295 15.52 -3.67 -2.19
C ILE A 295 15.54 -3.30 -0.70
N ASN A 296 16.58 -3.72 0.03
CA ASN A 296 16.77 -3.44 1.45
C ASN A 296 18.21 -2.99 1.74
N PRO A 297 18.48 -1.67 1.72
CA PRO A 297 19.82 -1.11 1.98
C PRO A 297 20.38 -1.39 3.37
N ASP A 298 19.55 -1.75 4.33
CA ASP A 298 19.95 -2.04 5.71
C ASP A 298 20.06 -3.55 6.01
N ASN A 299 20.15 -4.39 4.96
CA ASN A 299 20.30 -5.83 5.14
C ASN A 299 21.74 -6.20 5.54
N VAL A 300 21.93 -6.44 6.84
CA VAL A 300 23.23 -6.76 7.46
C VAL A 300 23.92 -7.95 6.80
N LEU A 301 23.17 -9.03 6.52
CA LEU A 301 23.73 -10.25 5.92
C LEU A 301 24.09 -10.08 4.45
N ALA A 302 23.32 -9.27 3.70
CA ALA A 302 23.64 -8.98 2.32
C ALA A 302 24.93 -8.18 2.23
N HIS A 303 25.14 -7.14 3.06
CA HIS A 303 26.42 -6.44 3.16
C HIS A 303 27.56 -7.36 3.52
N PHE A 304 27.38 -8.20 4.56
CA PHE A 304 28.42 -9.14 4.99
C PHE A 304 28.81 -10.13 3.89
N ASN A 305 27.84 -10.70 3.18
CA ASN A 305 28.12 -11.69 2.13
C ASN A 305 28.64 -11.01 0.85
N ARG A 306 28.14 -9.82 0.51
CA ARG A 306 28.67 -9.05 -0.61
C ARG A 306 30.14 -8.69 -0.39
N ALA A 307 30.50 -8.25 0.83
CA ALA A 307 31.88 -8.02 1.21
C ALA A 307 32.77 -9.26 1.01
N SER A 308 32.24 -10.44 1.38
CA SER A 308 32.98 -11.70 1.18
C SER A 308 33.17 -12.04 -0.30
N ILE A 309 32.16 -11.77 -1.16
CA ILE A 309 32.26 -11.95 -2.62
C ILE A 309 33.26 -10.94 -3.22
N LEU A 310 33.24 -9.69 -2.75
CA LEU A 310 34.17 -8.65 -3.20
C LEU A 310 35.63 -9.00 -2.89
N ILE A 311 35.91 -9.69 -1.79
CA ILE A 311 37.25 -10.22 -1.48
C ILE A 311 37.72 -11.19 -2.56
N GLU A 312 36.87 -12.13 -2.98
CA GLU A 312 37.20 -13.12 -4.01
C GLU A 312 37.44 -12.47 -5.39
N LEU A 313 36.80 -11.32 -5.64
CA LEU A 313 37.00 -10.48 -6.82
C LEU A 313 38.19 -9.51 -6.69
N GLY A 314 38.89 -9.48 -5.53
CA GLY A 314 40.03 -8.57 -5.27
C GLY A 314 39.62 -7.13 -5.00
N MET A 315 38.35 -6.82 -4.83
CA MET A 315 37.80 -5.49 -4.58
C MET A 315 37.82 -5.17 -3.06
N TYR A 316 39.02 -5.03 -2.50
CA TYR A 316 39.23 -4.97 -1.05
C TYR A 316 38.67 -3.71 -0.40
N ASP A 317 38.74 -2.56 -1.07
CA ASP A 317 38.23 -1.29 -0.53
C ASP A 317 36.68 -1.32 -0.44
N ASP A 318 36.01 -1.80 -1.48
CA ASP A 318 34.54 -1.97 -1.46
C ASP A 318 34.10 -3.00 -0.40
N ALA A 319 34.90 -4.06 -0.19
CA ALA A 319 34.65 -5.04 0.87
C ALA A 319 34.74 -4.41 2.26
N LEU A 320 35.67 -3.48 2.50
CA LEU A 320 35.77 -2.75 3.76
C LEU A 320 34.53 -1.89 4.00
N GLU A 321 34.03 -1.17 2.97
CA GLU A 321 32.82 -0.35 3.09
C GLU A 321 31.60 -1.20 3.50
N ASP A 322 31.44 -2.36 2.90
CA ASP A 322 30.36 -3.27 3.24
C ASP A 322 30.48 -3.88 4.65
N TYR A 323 31.67 -4.27 5.07
CA TYR A 323 31.87 -4.71 6.47
C TYR A 323 31.65 -3.56 7.45
N ASP A 324 32.04 -2.33 7.12
CA ASP A 324 31.78 -1.15 7.92
C ASP A 324 30.28 -0.94 8.10
N LYS A 325 29.51 -1.04 6.99
CA LYS A 325 28.06 -0.93 7.03
C LYS A 325 27.40 -2.06 7.82
N ALA A 326 27.82 -3.30 7.64
CA ALA A 326 27.31 -4.44 8.41
C ALA A 326 27.57 -4.27 9.92
N ILE A 327 28.74 -3.74 10.31
CA ILE A 327 29.10 -3.46 11.70
C ILE A 327 28.32 -2.25 12.24
N GLU A 328 28.11 -1.20 11.46
CA GLU A 328 27.29 -0.05 11.83
C GLU A 328 25.87 -0.51 12.16
N LEU A 329 25.26 -1.32 11.29
CA LEU A 329 23.91 -1.85 11.46
C LEU A 329 23.80 -2.85 12.62
N TYR A 330 24.83 -3.66 12.81
CA TYR A 330 24.88 -4.65 13.91
C TYR A 330 26.25 -4.66 14.59
N PRO A 331 26.48 -3.82 15.61
CA PRO A 331 27.78 -3.65 16.27
C PRO A 331 28.31 -4.91 17.01
N ASP A 332 27.49 -5.91 17.24
CA ASP A 332 27.91 -7.17 17.87
C ASP A 332 28.28 -8.28 16.87
N PHE A 333 28.34 -7.97 15.58
CA PHE A 333 28.64 -8.93 14.51
C PHE A 333 30.13 -9.34 14.49
N ALA A 334 30.53 -10.20 15.38
CA ALA A 334 31.92 -10.61 15.55
C ALA A 334 32.59 -11.14 14.27
N LYS A 335 31.86 -11.91 13.43
CA LYS A 335 32.36 -12.40 12.14
C LYS A 335 32.70 -11.26 11.17
N ALA A 336 31.93 -10.17 11.16
CA ALA A 336 32.22 -9.02 10.31
C ALA A 336 33.52 -8.34 10.70
N TYR A 337 33.79 -8.18 12.03
CA TYR A 337 35.10 -7.70 12.50
C TYR A 337 36.23 -8.64 12.12
N MET A 338 36.02 -9.96 12.21
CA MET A 338 37.05 -10.94 11.85
C MET A 338 37.40 -10.87 10.37
N ASN A 339 36.39 -10.82 9.51
CA ASN A 339 36.60 -10.76 8.06
C ASN A 339 37.19 -9.38 7.65
N ARG A 340 36.74 -8.27 8.28
CA ARG A 340 37.34 -6.95 8.04
C ARG A 340 38.80 -6.90 8.50
N SER A 341 39.14 -7.55 9.61
CA SER A 341 40.54 -7.73 10.03
C SER A 341 41.37 -8.45 8.97
N TYR A 342 40.81 -9.49 8.34
CA TYR A 342 41.47 -10.21 7.24
C TYR A 342 41.73 -9.28 6.03
N VAL A 343 40.74 -8.49 5.62
CA VAL A 343 40.89 -7.52 4.52
C VAL A 343 41.97 -6.45 4.86
N HIS A 344 41.95 -5.91 6.07
CA HIS A 344 43.00 -4.99 6.52
C HIS A 344 44.38 -5.61 6.47
N ASN A 345 44.51 -6.89 6.77
CA ASN A 345 45.77 -7.61 6.66
C ASN A 345 46.23 -7.72 5.19
N LEU A 346 45.31 -8.05 4.26
CA LEU A 346 45.63 -8.09 2.82
C LEU A 346 46.10 -6.75 2.29
N LEU A 347 45.55 -5.64 2.79
CA LEU A 347 45.93 -4.27 2.43
C LEU A 347 47.16 -3.75 3.19
N GLY A 348 47.79 -4.59 4.05
CA GLY A 348 48.98 -4.21 4.84
C GLY A 348 48.67 -3.33 6.06
N ASN A 349 47.41 -3.11 6.41
CA ASN A 349 46.95 -2.26 7.52
C ASN A 349 47.02 -3.00 8.85
N SER A 350 48.19 -3.48 9.26
CA SER A 350 48.36 -4.36 10.43
C SER A 350 47.78 -3.81 11.74
N LYS A 351 47.74 -2.50 11.94
CA LYS A 351 47.20 -1.87 13.14
C LYS A 351 45.66 -2.01 13.19
N ALA A 352 45.00 -1.74 12.07
CA ALA A 352 43.53 -1.88 11.94
C ALA A 352 43.12 -3.37 12.05
N SER A 353 43.86 -4.24 11.35
CA SER A 353 43.66 -5.69 11.42
C SER A 353 43.69 -6.19 12.85
N LYS A 354 44.75 -5.83 13.62
CA LYS A 354 44.84 -6.26 15.03
C LYS A 354 43.71 -5.73 15.88
N LYS A 355 43.32 -4.45 15.69
CA LYS A 355 42.20 -3.85 16.45
C LYS A 355 40.90 -4.62 16.22
N ASP A 356 40.58 -4.93 14.97
CA ASP A 356 39.36 -5.66 14.62
C ASP A 356 39.38 -7.10 15.12
N TYR A 357 40.53 -7.76 15.00
CA TYR A 357 40.70 -9.11 15.55
C TYR A 357 40.47 -9.14 17.07
N ASP A 358 41.10 -8.23 17.83
CA ASP A 358 40.94 -8.13 19.27
C ASP A 358 39.48 -7.82 19.65
N THR A 359 38.81 -6.97 18.85
CA THR A 359 37.37 -6.66 19.04
C THR A 359 36.50 -7.89 18.78
N ALA A 360 36.76 -8.64 17.72
CA ALA A 360 36.06 -9.89 17.43
C ALA A 360 36.18 -10.88 18.56
N GLN A 361 37.42 -11.12 19.05
CA GLN A 361 37.70 -12.04 20.16
C GLN A 361 36.97 -11.63 21.46
N LYS A 362 36.94 -10.31 21.74
CA LYS A 362 36.21 -9.78 22.89
C LYS A 362 34.72 -10.08 22.80
N LYS A 363 34.11 -9.78 21.62
CA LYS A 363 32.67 -10.04 21.39
C LYS A 363 32.33 -11.54 21.47
N ILE A 364 33.20 -12.40 20.96
CA ILE A 364 33.07 -13.84 21.09
C ILE A 364 33.03 -14.25 22.58
N LYS A 365 33.98 -13.72 23.36
CA LYS A 365 34.06 -14.03 24.77
C LYS A 365 32.84 -13.55 25.55
N GLU A 366 32.40 -12.29 25.32
CA GLU A 366 31.19 -11.73 25.94
C GLU A 366 29.93 -12.53 25.60
N TYR A 367 29.81 -13.02 24.37
CA TYR A 367 28.70 -13.85 23.95
C TYR A 367 28.72 -15.23 24.67
N ARG A 368 29.89 -15.90 24.77
CA ARG A 368 30.04 -17.18 25.47
C ARG A 368 29.74 -17.06 26.98
N GLU A 369 30.10 -15.93 27.58
CA GLU A 369 29.84 -15.68 29.00
C GLU A 369 28.35 -15.45 29.29
N LYS A 370 27.62 -14.83 28.33
CA LYS A 370 26.18 -14.61 28.44
C LYS A 370 25.32 -15.86 28.16
N ASN A 371 25.81 -16.77 27.32
CA ASN A 371 25.07 -17.95 26.83
C ASN A 371 25.86 -19.24 27.15
N SER A 372 25.87 -19.68 28.41
CA SER A 372 26.77 -20.72 28.92
C SER A 372 26.53 -22.16 28.45
N THR A 373 25.67 -22.42 27.47
CA THR A 373 25.22 -23.78 27.16
C THR A 373 25.55 -24.32 25.77
N ASP A 374 25.96 -23.51 24.76
CA ASP A 374 26.23 -24.06 23.43
C ASP A 374 27.45 -23.44 22.73
N ALA A 375 28.50 -24.27 22.54
CA ALA A 375 29.69 -23.88 21.77
C ALA A 375 29.45 -23.72 20.25
N GLU A 376 28.38 -24.31 19.74
CA GLU A 376 27.95 -24.16 18.33
C GLU A 376 27.26 -22.82 18.03
N SER A 377 26.75 -22.16 19.03
CA SER A 377 25.96 -20.96 18.95
C SER A 377 26.76 -19.69 18.56
N PHE A 378 28.09 -19.77 18.50
CA PHE A 378 28.90 -18.61 18.06
C PHE A 378 28.84 -18.36 16.54
N ALA A 379 28.70 -19.40 15.73
CA ALA A 379 28.32 -19.26 14.34
C ALA A 379 26.96 -18.53 14.19
N ASP A 380 26.26 -18.37 15.27
CA ASP A 380 24.86 -18.09 15.42
C ASP A 380 24.51 -16.77 16.11
N THR A 381 25.44 -15.80 16.15
CA THR A 381 25.02 -14.40 16.21
C THR A 381 24.12 -14.05 15.01
N THR A 382 24.16 -14.90 13.99
CA THR A 382 23.25 -14.91 12.85
C THR A 382 21.97 -15.73 13.09
N LYS A 383 21.78 -16.47 14.22
CA LYS A 383 20.52 -17.23 14.44
C LYS A 383 19.29 -16.36 14.46
N LYS A 384 19.40 -15.13 14.93
CA LYS A 384 18.36 -14.13 14.81
C LYS A 384 18.03 -13.81 13.33
N TYR A 385 19.01 -13.99 12.45
CA TYR A 385 18.90 -13.82 11.01
C TYR A 385 18.84 -15.16 10.25
N SER A 386 19.33 -16.26 10.82
CA SER A 386 19.16 -17.58 10.25
C SER A 386 17.73 -18.10 10.43
N SER A 387 17.00 -17.63 11.45
CA SER A 387 15.56 -17.81 11.52
C SER A 387 14.80 -17.05 10.42
N LEU A 388 15.40 -16.02 9.83
CA LEU A 388 14.89 -15.34 8.63
C LEU A 388 15.13 -16.15 7.35
N LEU A 389 16.14 -17.00 7.35
CA LEU A 389 16.46 -17.93 6.27
C LEU A 389 15.91 -19.33 6.59
N ALA A 390 15.62 -19.62 7.86
CA ALA A 390 15.07 -20.90 8.29
C ALA A 390 13.59 -20.97 7.90
N PHE A 391 13.22 -22.10 7.43
CA PHE A 391 11.95 -22.57 6.94
C PHE A 391 10.77 -22.53 7.94
N ASP A 392 10.93 -21.91 9.11
CA ASP A 392 9.91 -21.84 10.17
C ASP A 392 8.71 -20.95 9.85
N ALA A 393 8.62 -20.48 8.64
CA ALA A 393 7.49 -19.70 8.20
C ALA A 393 6.33 -20.59 7.75
N GLU A 394 5.69 -21.31 8.65
CA GLU A 394 4.38 -21.90 8.42
C GLU A 394 3.29 -20.85 8.16
N PHE A 395 3.57 -19.61 8.47
CA PHE A 395 2.79 -18.45 8.08
C PHE A 395 3.11 -17.93 6.67
N ALA A 396 3.75 -18.68 5.91
CA ALA A 396 4.77 -18.39 4.92
C ALA A 396 4.32 -18.16 3.49
N LYS A 397 3.08 -17.98 3.17
CA LYS A 397 2.76 -17.13 2.01
C LYS A 397 3.08 -15.65 2.30
N LYS A 398 3.11 -15.26 3.57
CA LYS A 398 3.61 -13.95 4.02
C LYS A 398 5.14 -13.92 4.19
N GLY A 399 5.76 -14.99 4.68
CA GLY A 399 7.19 -15.05 4.94
C GLY A 399 8.06 -15.26 3.72
N PHE A 400 7.50 -15.70 2.60
CA PHE A 400 8.22 -15.83 1.34
C PHE A 400 8.61 -14.46 0.74
N ASN A 401 7.79 -13.43 1.01
CA ASN A 401 8.11 -12.03 0.76
C ASN A 401 8.67 -11.38 2.04
N ASP A 402 9.72 -11.94 2.60
CA ASP A 402 10.29 -11.54 3.89
C ASP A 402 10.45 -10.02 3.99
N GLU A 403 9.66 -9.42 4.87
CA GLU A 403 9.61 -7.97 5.08
C GLU A 403 10.93 -7.41 5.62
N LEU A 404 11.73 -8.26 6.30
CA LEU A 404 13.06 -7.89 6.80
C LEU A 404 14.11 -7.81 5.68
N LEU A 405 13.86 -8.47 4.54
CA LEU A 405 14.70 -8.40 3.36
C LEU A 405 14.23 -7.38 2.31
N GLN A 406 13.03 -6.79 2.51
CA GLN A 406 12.46 -5.82 1.59
C GLN A 406 12.28 -4.47 2.29
N HIS A 407 13.02 -3.47 1.83
CA HIS A 407 12.78 -2.09 2.27
C HIS A 407 11.53 -1.54 1.58
N ARG A 408 10.57 -1.06 2.37
CA ARG A 408 9.33 -0.48 1.87
C ARG A 408 9.33 1.03 2.05
N ASP A 409 10.09 1.72 1.19
CA ASP A 409 9.92 3.16 1.07
C ASP A 409 8.57 3.45 0.42
N ILE A 410 7.82 4.34 1.05
CA ILE A 410 6.59 4.82 0.45
C ILE A 410 6.93 5.90 -0.57
N ASP A 411 6.57 5.63 -1.84
CA ASP A 411 6.57 6.66 -2.87
C ASP A 411 5.30 7.50 -2.71
N ILE A 412 5.45 8.73 -2.24
CA ILE A 412 4.34 9.67 -2.08
C ILE A 412 3.95 10.20 -3.46
N LYS A 413 3.07 9.48 -4.13
CA LYS A 413 2.45 9.94 -5.36
C LYS A 413 1.12 10.63 -5.05
N LEU A 414 1.18 11.96 -4.90
CA LEU A 414 0.01 12.77 -4.59
C LEU A 414 -1.01 12.78 -5.73
N ARG A 415 -2.29 12.89 -5.37
CA ARG A 415 -3.36 13.22 -6.33
C ARG A 415 -3.17 14.66 -6.81
N PRO A 416 -3.53 14.97 -8.07
CA PRO A 416 -3.23 16.26 -8.68
C PRO A 416 -3.90 17.45 -7.99
N LEU A 417 -3.37 18.64 -8.24
CA LEU A 417 -3.89 19.92 -7.74
C LEU A 417 -5.23 20.28 -8.38
N TYR A 418 -6.10 20.95 -7.64
CA TYR A 418 -7.36 21.47 -8.12
C TYR A 418 -7.19 22.87 -8.75
N LYS A 419 -7.77 23.04 -9.92
CA LYS A 419 -7.80 24.30 -10.68
C LYS A 419 -9.07 24.42 -11.50
N PHE A 420 -9.42 25.62 -11.90
CA PHE A 420 -10.43 25.79 -12.95
C PHE A 420 -9.87 25.28 -14.28
N VAL A 421 -10.63 24.41 -14.92
CA VAL A 421 -10.35 23.89 -16.26
C VAL A 421 -11.55 24.15 -17.18
N LEU A 422 -11.28 24.35 -18.45
CA LEU A 422 -12.32 24.49 -19.46
C LEU A 422 -13.05 23.16 -19.63
N THR A 423 -14.38 23.19 -19.69
CA THR A 423 -15.21 22.00 -19.91
C THR A 423 -16.16 22.26 -21.06
N GLY A 424 -16.05 21.51 -22.15
CA GLY A 424 -16.88 21.72 -23.36
C GLY A 424 -18.39 21.50 -23.17
N ASN A 425 -18.81 20.77 -22.15
CA ASN A 425 -20.19 20.57 -21.69
C ASN A 425 -20.18 20.24 -20.20
N LYS A 426 -21.25 20.55 -19.49
CA LYS A 426 -21.43 20.05 -18.10
C LYS A 426 -21.55 18.53 -18.14
N ASP A 427 -20.50 17.84 -17.74
CA ASP A 427 -20.56 16.40 -17.54
C ASP A 427 -21.43 16.09 -16.31
N GLU A 428 -22.57 15.44 -16.55
CA GLU A 428 -23.48 14.99 -15.49
C GLU A 428 -23.00 13.71 -14.76
N THR A 429 -21.83 13.18 -15.08
CA THR A 429 -21.27 12.00 -14.40
C THR A 429 -20.64 12.35 -13.05
N THR A 430 -21.43 12.92 -12.18
CA THR A 430 -21.13 12.91 -10.75
C THR A 430 -21.61 11.59 -10.20
N TYR A 431 -20.69 10.75 -9.69
CA TYR A 431 -21.06 9.58 -8.91
C TYR A 431 -22.08 10.00 -7.83
N ALA A 432 -23.15 9.24 -7.69
CA ALA A 432 -24.29 9.54 -6.78
C ALA A 432 -23.89 9.73 -5.30
N LEU A 433 -22.62 9.55 -4.95
CA LEU A 433 -22.06 9.71 -3.61
C LEU A 433 -21.21 10.96 -3.43
N SER A 434 -20.68 11.57 -4.48
CA SER A 434 -20.03 12.86 -4.39
C SER A 434 -21.11 13.93 -4.32
N ARG A 435 -21.54 14.30 -3.12
CA ARG A 435 -22.16 15.60 -2.95
C ARG A 435 -21.10 16.60 -3.36
N GLY A 436 -21.23 17.20 -4.55
CA GLY A 436 -20.34 18.24 -5.02
C GLY A 436 -20.23 19.30 -3.93
N TYR A 437 -19.05 19.90 -3.80
CA TYR A 437 -18.93 21.05 -2.93
C TYR A 437 -19.69 22.20 -3.54
N GLU A 438 -20.81 22.57 -2.92
CA GLU A 438 -21.66 23.68 -3.35
C GLU A 438 -21.17 24.95 -2.66
N ASN A 439 -20.71 25.93 -3.44
CA ASN A 439 -20.33 27.24 -2.95
C ASN A 439 -20.87 28.34 -3.90
N PRO A 440 -21.70 29.26 -3.39
CA PRO A 440 -22.32 30.28 -4.22
C PRO A 440 -21.34 31.18 -5.00
N LEU A 441 -20.14 31.42 -4.45
CA LEU A 441 -19.09 32.19 -5.12
C LEU A 441 -18.53 31.45 -6.34
N ILE A 442 -18.23 30.15 -6.17
CA ILE A 442 -17.75 29.28 -7.27
C ILE A 442 -18.79 29.20 -8.38
N GLU A 443 -20.06 28.91 -8.01
CA GLU A 443 -21.14 28.80 -8.99
C GLU A 443 -21.39 30.12 -9.74
N ARG A 444 -21.27 31.27 -9.06
CA ARG A 444 -21.43 32.58 -9.68
C ARG A 444 -20.26 32.85 -10.62
N PHE A 445 -19.05 32.51 -10.24
CA PHE A 445 -17.86 32.64 -11.08
C PHE A 445 -17.97 31.76 -12.33
N GLU A 446 -18.30 30.46 -12.18
CA GLU A 446 -18.48 29.52 -13.28
C GLU A 446 -19.55 29.96 -14.27
N ARG A 447 -20.67 30.55 -13.78
CA ARG A 447 -21.73 31.09 -14.64
C ARG A 447 -21.31 32.34 -15.38
N GLY A 448 -20.38 33.11 -14.84
CA GLY A 448 -19.84 34.32 -15.48
C GLY A 448 -18.84 34.01 -16.59
N LEU A 449 -18.32 32.79 -16.67
CA LEU A 449 -17.36 32.42 -17.69
C LEU A 449 -18.06 31.91 -18.97
N PRO A 450 -17.79 32.50 -20.15
CA PRO A 450 -18.59 32.26 -21.36
C PRO A 450 -18.44 30.86 -21.98
N ALA A 451 -17.47 30.08 -21.58
CA ALA A 451 -17.13 28.81 -22.21
C ALA A 451 -17.26 27.56 -21.30
N GLY A 452 -17.91 27.68 -20.14
CA GLY A 452 -18.02 26.62 -19.17
C GLY A 452 -16.64 26.21 -18.59
N ALA A 453 -16.42 26.54 -17.34
CA ALA A 453 -15.26 26.11 -16.59
C ALA A 453 -15.71 25.49 -15.27
N GLN A 454 -14.95 24.55 -14.74
CA GLN A 454 -15.23 23.90 -13.47
C GLN A 454 -13.92 23.67 -12.72
N ILE A 455 -14.00 23.64 -11.39
CA ILE A 455 -12.86 23.23 -10.57
C ILE A 455 -12.69 21.71 -10.66
N ARG A 456 -11.52 21.26 -11.14
CA ARG A 456 -11.14 19.86 -11.25
C ARG A 456 -9.65 19.67 -11.00
N ASN A 457 -9.25 18.45 -10.65
CA ASN A 457 -7.87 18.02 -10.54
C ASN A 457 -7.41 17.10 -11.70
N ALA A 458 -8.24 16.98 -12.74
CA ALA A 458 -7.93 16.22 -13.94
C ALA A 458 -8.02 17.13 -15.18
N GLU A 459 -7.12 16.92 -16.13
CA GLU A 459 -7.21 17.58 -17.43
C GLU A 459 -8.41 17.04 -18.22
N VAL A 460 -9.14 17.93 -18.87
CA VAL A 460 -10.23 17.59 -19.80
C VAL A 460 -9.77 17.90 -21.21
N ALA A 461 -9.68 16.89 -22.06
CA ALA A 461 -9.41 17.09 -23.47
C ALA A 461 -10.63 17.73 -24.14
N LEU A 462 -10.48 18.96 -24.59
CA LEU A 462 -11.56 19.67 -25.31
C LEU A 462 -11.55 19.31 -26.79
N PRO A 463 -12.74 19.08 -27.38
CA PRO A 463 -12.88 19.02 -28.83
C PRO A 463 -12.45 20.35 -29.51
N ALA A 464 -11.92 20.27 -30.73
CA ALA A 464 -11.39 21.42 -31.43
C ALA A 464 -12.43 22.56 -31.65
N ASP A 465 -13.71 22.21 -31.84
CA ASP A 465 -14.81 23.15 -31.97
C ASP A 465 -15.14 23.89 -30.65
N ALA A 466 -14.99 23.21 -29.51
CA ALA A 466 -15.13 23.82 -28.19
C ALA A 466 -13.97 24.79 -27.92
N LEU A 467 -12.73 24.38 -28.24
CA LEU A 467 -11.54 25.23 -28.12
C LEU A 467 -11.67 26.51 -28.99
N ALA A 468 -12.16 26.41 -30.24
CA ALA A 468 -12.37 27.55 -31.11
C ALA A 468 -13.41 28.54 -30.54
N LYS A 469 -14.48 28.05 -29.89
CA LYS A 469 -15.47 28.91 -29.22
C LYS A 469 -14.87 29.63 -28.01
N VAL A 470 -14.01 28.95 -27.23
CA VAL A 470 -13.28 29.57 -26.11
C VAL A 470 -12.35 30.66 -26.63
N GLU A 471 -11.61 30.39 -27.70
CA GLU A 471 -10.72 31.35 -28.33
C GLU A 471 -11.52 32.59 -28.79
N GLN A 472 -12.59 32.39 -29.53
CA GLN A 472 -13.45 33.50 -30.01
C GLN A 472 -13.97 34.33 -28.81
N ALA A 473 -14.46 33.71 -27.74
CA ALA A 473 -14.96 34.40 -26.57
C ALA A 473 -13.86 35.18 -25.84
N ALA A 474 -12.71 34.58 -25.63
CA ALA A 474 -11.59 35.18 -24.87
C ALA A 474 -10.95 36.40 -25.59
N TRP A 475 -11.00 36.44 -26.91
CA TRP A 475 -10.44 37.56 -27.72
C TRP A 475 -11.48 38.48 -28.38
N SER A 476 -12.75 38.37 -28.00
CA SER A 476 -13.83 39.20 -28.56
C SER A 476 -13.83 40.64 -28.06
N SER A 477 -13.29 40.91 -26.88
CA SER A 477 -13.31 42.24 -26.27
C SER A 477 -12.09 43.08 -26.65
N SER A 478 -12.35 44.35 -27.06
CA SER A 478 -11.29 45.37 -27.27
C SER A 478 -10.78 45.99 -25.96
N ALA A 479 -11.53 45.84 -24.87
CA ALA A 479 -11.14 46.23 -23.50
C ALA A 479 -11.35 45.03 -22.59
N PRO A 480 -10.34 44.13 -22.48
CA PRO A 480 -10.48 42.90 -21.73
C PRO A 480 -10.65 43.15 -20.25
N THR A 481 -11.56 42.42 -19.62
CA THR A 481 -11.77 42.37 -18.17
C THR A 481 -10.82 41.34 -17.54
N ALA A 482 -10.75 41.31 -16.21
CA ALA A 482 -10.00 40.29 -15.46
C ALA A 482 -10.43 38.87 -15.84
N GLN A 483 -11.75 38.64 -16.05
CA GLN A 483 -12.27 37.34 -16.50
C GLN A 483 -11.84 37.01 -17.95
N ASP A 484 -11.74 37.98 -18.84
CA ASP A 484 -11.25 37.76 -20.21
C ASP A 484 -9.78 37.34 -20.20
N TYR A 485 -8.96 37.97 -19.39
CA TYR A 485 -7.55 37.57 -19.18
C TYR A 485 -7.45 36.19 -18.57
N PHE A 486 -8.28 35.86 -17.58
CA PHE A 486 -8.34 34.54 -17.01
C PHE A 486 -8.71 33.45 -18.02
N MET A 487 -9.69 33.73 -18.92
CA MET A 487 -10.07 32.83 -19.99
C MET A 487 -8.93 32.63 -21.00
N ARG A 488 -8.20 33.70 -21.36
CA ARG A 488 -7.00 33.61 -22.21
C ARG A 488 -5.92 32.73 -21.59
N ALA A 489 -5.71 32.90 -20.29
CA ALA A 489 -4.76 32.07 -19.54
C ALA A 489 -5.14 30.59 -19.56
N MET A 490 -6.42 30.26 -19.32
CA MET A 490 -6.89 28.85 -19.36
C MET A 490 -6.81 28.26 -20.79
N TYR A 491 -7.07 29.06 -21.83
CA TYR A 491 -6.90 28.61 -23.21
C TYR A 491 -5.44 28.31 -23.55
N ASP A 492 -4.52 29.22 -23.21
CA ASP A 492 -3.09 29.01 -23.45
C ASP A 492 -2.52 27.89 -22.61
N TYR A 493 -3.02 27.70 -21.38
CA TYR A 493 -2.70 26.54 -20.55
C TYR A 493 -3.13 25.22 -21.24
N ALA A 494 -4.36 25.13 -21.75
CA ALA A 494 -4.85 23.94 -22.47
C ALA A 494 -3.99 23.64 -23.72
N GLY A 495 -3.45 24.70 -24.35
CA GLY A 495 -2.51 24.63 -25.47
C GLY A 495 -1.05 24.39 -25.06
N ARG A 496 -0.76 24.15 -23.77
CA ARG A 496 0.59 24.00 -23.16
C ARG A 496 1.52 25.19 -23.40
N LYS A 497 0.97 26.39 -23.59
CA LYS A 497 1.72 27.64 -23.69
C LYS A 497 1.90 28.26 -22.30
N PHE A 498 2.63 27.59 -21.42
CA PHE A 498 2.70 27.90 -20.00
C PHE A 498 3.17 29.33 -19.69
N ASN A 499 4.18 29.85 -20.41
CA ASN A 499 4.65 31.22 -20.19
C ASN A 499 3.59 32.28 -20.53
N SER A 500 2.87 32.10 -21.63
CA SER A 500 1.77 32.99 -22.02
C SER A 500 0.59 32.91 -21.05
N ALA A 501 0.27 31.69 -20.59
CA ALA A 501 -0.76 31.50 -19.58
C ALA A 501 -0.39 32.20 -18.25
N LEU A 502 0.88 32.14 -17.83
CA LEU A 502 1.40 32.80 -16.62
C LEU A 502 1.26 34.33 -16.74
N GLU A 503 1.58 34.91 -17.90
CA GLU A 503 1.42 36.33 -18.15
C GLU A 503 -0.04 36.76 -18.08
N TYR A 504 -0.96 36.00 -18.70
CA TYR A 504 -2.40 36.32 -18.67
C TYR A 504 -3.00 36.16 -17.28
N TYR A 505 -2.57 35.18 -16.46
CA TYR A 505 -3.00 35.12 -15.05
C TYR A 505 -2.51 36.35 -14.28
N GLY A 506 -1.28 36.84 -14.55
CA GLY A 506 -0.78 38.09 -13.96
C GLY A 506 -1.68 39.28 -14.30
N LYS A 507 -2.02 39.47 -15.60
CA LYS A 507 -2.93 40.53 -16.04
C LYS A 507 -4.34 40.40 -15.47
N ALA A 508 -4.84 39.19 -15.26
CA ALA A 508 -6.13 38.97 -14.61
C ALA A 508 -6.14 39.48 -13.16
N ILE A 509 -5.05 39.20 -12.42
CA ILE A 509 -4.87 39.65 -11.03
C ILE A 509 -4.76 41.18 -10.98
N GLU A 510 -3.84 41.77 -11.77
CA GLU A 510 -3.67 43.23 -11.86
C GLU A 510 -4.96 43.96 -12.18
N SER A 511 -5.75 43.43 -13.15
CA SER A 511 -7.03 44.00 -13.52
C SER A 511 -8.12 43.85 -12.44
N ALA A 512 -8.03 42.84 -11.56
CA ALA A 512 -8.97 42.64 -10.48
C ALA A 512 -8.70 43.58 -9.31
N GLU A 513 -7.44 43.87 -8.98
CA GLU A 513 -7.04 44.82 -7.93
C GLU A 513 -7.53 46.24 -8.20
N GLU A 514 -7.65 46.62 -9.47
CA GLU A 514 -8.13 47.96 -9.87
C GLU A 514 -9.66 48.14 -9.73
N GLN A 515 -10.47 47.09 -9.70
CA GLN A 515 -11.93 47.17 -9.78
C GLN A 515 -12.72 47.15 -8.48
N GLY A 516 -12.13 46.79 -7.35
CA GLY A 516 -12.61 46.95 -5.95
C GLY A 516 -14.08 46.62 -5.67
N SER A 517 -14.54 45.37 -5.90
CA SER A 517 -15.91 44.93 -5.52
C SER A 517 -16.02 43.40 -5.48
N VAL A 518 -17.20 42.81 -5.70
CA VAL A 518 -17.44 41.34 -5.76
C VAL A 518 -16.46 40.62 -6.71
N GLU A 519 -15.94 41.30 -7.70
CA GLU A 519 -14.91 40.80 -8.61
C GLU A 519 -13.56 40.65 -7.93
N GLY A 520 -13.27 41.39 -6.83
CA GLY A 520 -12.11 41.20 -5.97
C GLY A 520 -12.06 39.80 -5.34
N LEU A 521 -13.23 39.18 -5.08
CA LEU A 521 -13.26 37.80 -4.58
C LEU A 521 -12.85 36.78 -5.65
N TYR A 522 -13.02 37.07 -6.92
CA TYR A 522 -12.59 36.20 -8.02
C TYR A 522 -11.08 36.19 -8.20
N GLU A 523 -10.38 37.20 -7.71
CA GLU A 523 -8.93 37.26 -7.68
C GLU A 523 -8.32 36.03 -6.97
N ALA A 524 -9.01 35.48 -5.95
CA ALA A 524 -8.62 34.23 -5.30
C ALA A 524 -8.48 33.08 -6.30
N PHE A 525 -9.37 32.99 -7.28
CA PHE A 525 -9.34 31.95 -8.29
C PHE A 525 -8.23 32.16 -9.34
N TYR A 526 -7.90 33.41 -9.61
CA TYR A 526 -6.79 33.76 -10.49
C TYR A 526 -5.46 33.38 -9.85
N HIS A 527 -5.27 33.71 -8.58
CA HIS A 527 -4.13 33.25 -7.78
C HIS A 527 -4.06 31.74 -7.68
N MET A 528 -5.18 31.07 -7.39
CA MET A 528 -5.22 29.61 -7.29
C MET A 528 -4.73 28.95 -8.60
N ASN A 529 -5.25 29.36 -9.76
CA ASN A 529 -4.85 28.78 -11.04
C ASN A 529 -3.39 29.12 -11.40
N ARG A 530 -2.91 30.35 -11.10
CA ARG A 530 -1.52 30.73 -11.33
C ARG A 530 -0.56 29.92 -10.45
N GLY A 531 -0.90 29.71 -9.20
CA GLY A 531 -0.12 28.88 -8.28
C GLY A 531 -0.03 27.42 -8.72
N VAL A 532 -1.15 26.85 -9.21
CA VAL A 532 -1.13 25.49 -9.80
C VAL A 532 -0.25 25.44 -11.03
N LEU A 533 -0.37 26.41 -11.96
CA LEU A 533 0.48 26.46 -13.15
C LEU A 533 1.98 26.49 -12.79
N ARG A 534 2.38 27.33 -11.82
CA ARG A 534 3.76 27.40 -11.33
C ARG A 534 4.27 26.04 -10.82
N ALA A 535 3.45 25.35 -10.03
CA ALA A 535 3.79 24.01 -9.52
C ALA A 535 3.95 22.99 -10.66
N GLU A 536 3.01 22.96 -11.60
CA GLU A 536 3.07 22.02 -12.72
C GLU A 536 4.24 22.31 -13.69
N MET A 537 4.63 23.56 -13.84
CA MET A 537 5.84 23.92 -14.61
C MET A 537 7.12 23.36 -13.93
N ILE A 538 7.19 23.43 -12.61
CA ILE A 538 8.31 22.86 -11.83
C ILE A 538 8.34 21.33 -12.00
N GLU A 539 7.22 20.65 -11.84
CA GLU A 539 7.10 19.19 -12.02
C GLU A 539 7.45 18.76 -13.46
N PHE A 540 7.03 19.53 -14.45
CA PHE A 540 7.38 19.27 -15.86
C PHE A 540 8.89 19.35 -16.08
N ILE A 541 9.55 20.40 -15.56
CA ILE A 541 11.02 20.54 -15.62
C ILE A 541 11.71 19.38 -14.90
N ALA A 542 11.20 18.97 -13.74
CA ALA A 542 11.71 17.83 -12.98
C ALA A 542 11.64 16.53 -13.79
N SER A 543 10.52 16.29 -14.48
CA SER A 543 10.30 15.06 -15.27
C SER A 543 11.25 14.94 -16.48
N ILE A 544 11.63 16.05 -17.08
CA ILE A 544 12.60 16.08 -18.20
C ILE A 544 14.02 15.79 -17.69
N GLN A 545 14.39 16.33 -16.54
CA GLN A 545 15.74 16.20 -15.99
C GLN A 545 16.03 14.81 -15.41
N SER A 546 15.04 14.06 -14.96
CA SER A 546 15.21 12.70 -14.42
C SER A 546 15.64 11.66 -15.48
N ASN A 547 15.49 11.97 -16.75
CA ASN A 547 15.85 11.08 -17.87
C ASN A 547 17.25 11.30 -18.45
N VAL A 548 18.08 12.19 -17.85
CA VAL A 548 19.44 12.43 -18.32
C VAL A 548 20.39 11.40 -17.70
N GLN A 549 20.65 10.31 -18.41
CA GLN A 549 21.75 9.39 -18.10
C GLN A 549 23.07 10.08 -18.45
N VAL A 550 23.89 10.38 -17.45
CA VAL A 550 25.26 10.86 -17.67
C VAL A 550 26.14 9.63 -17.90
N LEU A 551 26.56 9.42 -19.14
CA LEU A 551 27.62 8.48 -19.48
C LEU A 551 28.97 9.09 -19.10
N SER A 552 29.67 8.52 -18.12
CA SER A 552 31.07 8.82 -17.86
C SER A 552 31.96 7.75 -18.49
N MET A 553 32.98 8.16 -19.25
CA MET A 553 34.05 7.27 -19.69
C MET A 553 35.17 7.28 -18.63
N ASP A 554 35.68 6.10 -18.31
CA ASP A 554 36.92 5.98 -17.53
C ASP A 554 38.15 6.21 -18.42
N ASP A 555 39.32 6.43 -17.81
CA ASP A 555 40.57 6.70 -18.50
C ASP A 555 41.05 5.55 -19.42
N SER A 556 40.37 4.39 -19.38
CA SER A 556 40.63 3.22 -20.24
C SER A 556 39.62 3.08 -21.40
N GLY A 557 38.69 4.02 -21.57
CA GLY A 557 37.75 4.05 -22.71
C GLY A 557 36.54 3.13 -22.57
N ASN A 558 36.31 2.53 -21.41
CA ASN A 558 35.13 1.74 -21.14
C ASN A 558 33.97 2.60 -20.63
N THR A 559 32.84 2.55 -21.32
CA THR A 559 31.62 3.20 -20.89
C THR A 559 30.95 2.40 -19.75
N ARG A 560 31.04 2.87 -18.53
CA ARG A 560 30.22 2.39 -17.41
C ARG A 560 29.07 3.37 -17.20
N ALA A 561 27.85 2.85 -17.28
CA ALA A 561 26.68 3.56 -16.82
C ALA A 561 26.73 3.57 -15.26
N ARG A 562 27.26 4.62 -14.66
CA ARG A 562 26.97 4.88 -13.24
C ARG A 562 25.61 5.53 -13.17
N VAL A 563 24.67 4.85 -12.52
CA VAL A 563 23.51 5.52 -11.94
C VAL A 563 24.07 6.37 -10.82
N LYS A 564 24.26 7.66 -11.09
CA LYS A 564 24.62 8.62 -10.06
C LYS A 564 23.45 8.64 -9.09
N ASP A 565 23.73 8.52 -7.78
CA ASP A 565 22.76 8.72 -6.74
C ASP A 565 21.82 9.86 -7.13
N GLN A 566 20.52 9.60 -7.10
CA GLN A 566 19.53 10.64 -7.35
C GLN A 566 19.77 11.72 -6.30
N VAL A 567 20.43 12.78 -6.70
CA VAL A 567 20.46 14.01 -5.90
C VAL A 567 19.00 14.42 -5.83
N VAL A 568 18.37 14.19 -4.70
CA VAL A 568 17.01 14.70 -4.40
C VAL A 568 17.13 16.22 -4.47
N ARG A 569 16.86 16.79 -5.64
CA ARG A 569 16.82 18.24 -5.81
C ARG A 569 15.53 18.72 -5.18
N GLN A 570 15.64 19.48 -4.14
CA GLN A 570 14.53 20.24 -3.58
C GLN A 570 14.16 21.33 -4.60
N TYR A 571 12.99 21.24 -5.17
CA TYR A 571 12.43 22.27 -6.04
C TYR A 571 11.77 23.36 -5.19
N ASP A 572 11.88 24.61 -5.63
CA ASP A 572 11.32 25.75 -4.89
C ASP A 572 9.87 26.01 -5.34
N TYR A 573 8.93 25.73 -4.46
CA TYR A 573 7.50 26.00 -4.65
C TYR A 573 7.03 27.30 -3.98
N ALA A 574 7.93 28.15 -3.49
CA ALA A 574 7.61 29.36 -2.71
C ALA A 574 6.62 30.29 -3.41
N ASP A 575 6.80 30.53 -4.71
CA ASP A 575 5.91 31.35 -5.51
C ASP A 575 4.51 30.76 -5.66
N ALA A 576 4.41 29.43 -5.84
CA ALA A 576 3.14 28.73 -5.90
C ALA A 576 2.40 28.76 -4.55
N ILE A 577 3.13 28.58 -3.46
CA ILE A 577 2.59 28.69 -2.09
C ILE A 577 2.14 30.12 -1.81
N SER A 578 2.91 31.13 -2.26
CA SER A 578 2.53 32.56 -2.09
C SER A 578 1.19 32.86 -2.78
N ASP A 579 1.00 32.40 -4.01
CA ASP A 579 -0.27 32.56 -4.73
C ASP A 579 -1.43 31.87 -3.98
N MET A 580 -1.23 30.64 -3.49
CA MET A 580 -2.26 29.95 -2.72
C MET A 580 -2.61 30.64 -1.40
N LYS A 581 -1.61 31.24 -0.72
CA LYS A 581 -1.83 32.05 0.49
C LYS A 581 -2.63 33.30 0.21
N LYS A 582 -2.36 33.96 -0.91
CA LYS A 582 -3.17 35.10 -1.36
C LYS A 582 -4.62 34.68 -1.62
N ALA A 583 -4.82 33.59 -2.34
CA ALA A 583 -6.16 33.03 -2.54
C ALA A 583 -6.87 32.71 -1.22
N GLN A 584 -6.14 32.14 -0.23
CA GLN A 584 -6.65 31.82 1.10
C GLN A 584 -7.03 33.07 1.91
N GLU A 585 -6.23 34.15 1.81
CA GLU A 585 -6.52 35.44 2.48
C GLU A 585 -7.81 36.06 1.95
N ILE A 586 -8.06 35.98 0.64
CA ILE A 586 -9.24 36.55 -0.02
C ILE A 586 -10.50 35.72 0.26
N VAL A 587 -10.41 34.38 0.15
CA VAL A 587 -11.55 33.46 0.31
C VAL A 587 -11.14 32.27 1.20
N PRO A 588 -11.26 32.39 2.53
CA PRO A 588 -10.76 31.43 3.48
C PRO A 588 -11.61 30.16 3.66
N ASP A 589 -12.74 30.04 2.97
CA ASP A 589 -13.69 28.92 3.10
C ASP A 589 -13.71 27.96 1.89
N ILE A 590 -12.76 28.09 0.96
CA ILE A 590 -12.65 27.22 -0.21
C ILE A 590 -11.73 26.03 0.07
N PRO A 591 -12.23 24.78 0.16
CA PRO A 591 -11.45 23.59 0.51
C PRO A 591 -10.33 23.27 -0.50
N TYR A 592 -10.54 23.60 -1.77
CA TYR A 592 -9.57 23.32 -2.84
C TYR A 592 -8.25 24.10 -2.65
N ILE A 593 -8.30 25.29 -2.08
CA ILE A 593 -7.12 26.12 -1.79
C ILE A 593 -6.27 25.42 -0.72
N TYR A 594 -6.90 24.96 0.35
CA TYR A 594 -6.21 24.22 1.43
C TYR A 594 -5.67 22.88 0.95
N TYR A 595 -6.41 22.18 0.11
CA TYR A 595 -5.92 20.95 -0.50
C TYR A 595 -4.65 21.20 -1.33
N ASN A 596 -4.65 22.23 -2.18
CA ASN A 596 -3.51 22.63 -2.98
C ASN A 596 -2.30 23.04 -2.11
N LEU A 597 -2.52 23.81 -1.05
CA LEU A 597 -1.49 24.12 -0.04
C LEU A 597 -0.93 22.86 0.58
N GLY A 598 -1.78 21.89 0.93
CA GLY A 598 -1.35 20.59 1.44
C GLY A 598 -0.40 19.87 0.49
N ASN A 599 -0.72 19.83 -0.80
CA ASN A 599 0.16 19.25 -1.82
C ASN A 599 1.49 20.00 -1.92
N LEU A 600 1.46 21.32 -2.02
CA LEU A 600 2.65 22.15 -2.17
C LEU A 600 3.60 22.04 -0.97
N TYR A 601 3.06 22.05 0.26
CA TYR A 601 3.85 21.82 1.46
C TYR A 601 4.44 20.41 1.50
N CYS A 602 3.72 19.39 1.05
CA CYS A 602 4.25 18.04 0.95
C CYS A 602 5.44 17.98 -0.02
N LEU A 603 5.30 18.59 -1.21
CA LEU A 603 6.36 18.68 -2.22
C LEU A 603 7.58 19.50 -1.74
N SER A 604 7.36 20.43 -0.81
CA SER A 604 8.43 21.20 -0.14
C SER A 604 9.01 20.50 1.09
N ALA A 605 8.64 19.24 1.35
CA ALA A 605 9.01 18.46 2.54
C ALA A 605 8.52 19.05 3.89
N GLU A 606 7.57 19.97 3.86
CA GLU A 606 6.92 20.56 5.04
C GLU A 606 5.68 19.74 5.46
N HIS A 607 5.91 18.50 5.87
CA HIS A 607 4.85 17.51 6.06
C HIS A 607 3.82 17.87 7.14
N VAL A 608 4.23 18.59 8.19
CA VAL A 608 3.31 19.05 9.26
C VAL A 608 2.31 20.05 8.69
N SER A 609 2.80 21.10 8.00
CA SER A 609 1.96 22.09 7.33
C SER A 609 1.05 21.44 6.28
N SER A 610 1.54 20.41 5.59
CA SER A 610 0.77 19.62 4.63
C SER A 610 -0.45 18.95 5.30
N ILE A 611 -0.24 18.25 6.43
CA ILE A 611 -1.31 17.57 7.17
C ILE A 611 -2.35 18.58 7.71
N GLU A 612 -1.90 19.74 8.24
CA GLU A 612 -2.78 20.79 8.73
C GLU A 612 -3.70 21.32 7.62
N ASN A 613 -3.14 21.56 6.45
CA ASN A 613 -3.90 22.06 5.31
C ASN A 613 -4.89 21.02 4.75
N TYR A 614 -4.48 19.74 4.61
CA TYR A 614 -5.44 18.71 4.25
C TYR A 614 -6.54 18.54 5.28
N THR A 615 -6.20 18.66 6.57
CA THR A 615 -7.19 18.60 7.66
C THR A 615 -8.21 19.71 7.50
N LYS A 616 -7.76 20.94 7.20
CA LYS A 616 -8.65 22.08 6.97
C LYS A 616 -9.53 21.88 5.72
N ALA A 617 -8.97 21.34 4.64
CA ALA A 617 -9.74 21.00 3.45
C ALA A 617 -10.87 19.99 3.76
N ILE A 618 -10.57 18.97 4.56
CA ILE A 618 -11.54 17.94 4.99
C ILE A 618 -12.60 18.53 5.93
N GLU A 619 -12.24 19.42 6.84
CA GLU A 619 -13.19 20.12 7.70
C GLU A 619 -14.22 20.94 6.89
N LEU A 620 -13.75 21.65 5.86
CA LEU A 620 -14.59 22.45 4.98
C LEU A 620 -15.42 21.56 4.03
N TYR A 621 -14.85 20.45 3.57
CA TYR A 621 -15.51 19.50 2.67
C TYR A 621 -15.24 18.05 3.06
N PRO A 622 -16.05 17.44 3.95
CA PRO A 622 -15.85 16.08 4.47
C PRO A 622 -15.97 14.95 3.43
N TYR A 623 -16.33 15.26 2.20
CA TYR A 623 -16.40 14.31 1.08
C TYR A 623 -15.25 14.44 0.10
N MET A 624 -14.20 15.22 0.42
CA MET A 624 -13.03 15.42 -0.43
C MET A 624 -12.10 14.20 -0.37
N SER A 625 -12.38 13.21 -1.22
CA SER A 625 -11.67 11.93 -1.25
C SER A 625 -10.16 12.06 -1.44
N ASP A 626 -9.73 12.98 -2.32
CA ASP A 626 -8.32 13.19 -2.61
C ASP A 626 -7.54 13.76 -1.42
N ALA A 627 -8.19 14.58 -0.56
CA ALA A 627 -7.56 15.11 0.65
C ALA A 627 -7.30 14.00 1.68
N TYR A 628 -8.25 13.08 1.86
CA TYR A 628 -8.02 11.89 2.68
C TYR A 628 -6.91 11.02 2.12
N PHE A 629 -6.89 10.79 0.81
CA PHE A 629 -5.87 9.98 0.17
C PHE A 629 -4.47 10.54 0.38
N ASN A 630 -4.27 11.82 0.05
CA ASN A 630 -2.97 12.47 0.16
C ASN A 630 -2.52 12.61 1.63
N ARG A 631 -3.42 12.99 2.56
CA ARG A 631 -3.12 13.04 4.00
C ARG A 631 -2.74 11.65 4.51
N GLY A 632 -3.45 10.62 4.08
CA GLY A 632 -3.15 9.23 4.41
C GLY A 632 -1.75 8.80 4.00
N LEU A 633 -1.31 9.16 2.79
CA LEU A 633 0.05 8.89 2.32
C LEU A 633 1.11 9.60 3.18
N VAL A 634 0.91 10.89 3.46
CA VAL A 634 1.85 11.67 4.28
C VAL A 634 1.94 11.13 5.71
N LEU A 635 0.81 10.74 6.32
CA LEU A 635 0.78 10.13 7.65
C LEU A 635 1.54 8.81 7.69
N ILE A 636 1.38 7.93 6.70
CA ILE A 636 2.13 6.66 6.62
C ILE A 636 3.63 6.95 6.45
N TYR A 637 3.99 7.91 5.60
CA TYR A 637 5.38 8.32 5.42
C TYR A 637 6.01 8.77 6.75
N LEU A 638 5.28 9.51 7.57
CA LEU A 638 5.69 9.93 8.91
C LEU A 638 5.55 8.83 9.97
N LYS A 639 5.31 7.58 9.57
CA LYS A 639 5.12 6.41 10.43
C LYS A 639 3.88 6.45 11.35
N ASP A 640 2.93 7.37 11.14
CA ASP A 640 1.59 7.32 11.74
C ASP A 640 0.67 6.41 10.89
N LYS A 641 1.02 5.14 10.86
CA LYS A 641 0.37 4.10 10.04
C LYS A 641 -1.12 3.98 10.40
N GLU A 642 -1.46 4.12 11.67
CA GLU A 642 -2.85 3.96 12.13
C GLU A 642 -3.76 5.02 11.50
N LYS A 643 -3.44 6.30 11.67
CA LYS A 643 -4.25 7.38 11.11
C LYS A 643 -4.21 7.41 9.59
N GLY A 644 -3.04 7.14 9.00
CA GLY A 644 -2.89 7.09 7.55
C GLY A 644 -3.79 6.04 6.90
N CYS A 645 -3.85 4.84 7.47
CA CYS A 645 -4.71 3.77 6.94
C CYS A 645 -6.21 4.05 7.15
N ILE A 646 -6.58 4.77 8.20
CA ILE A 646 -7.96 5.25 8.41
C ILE A 646 -8.35 6.23 7.29
N ASP A 647 -7.48 7.17 6.96
CA ASP A 647 -7.70 8.14 5.89
C ASP A 647 -7.79 7.45 4.52
N LEU A 648 -6.89 6.52 4.21
CA LEU A 648 -6.95 5.75 2.97
C LEU A 648 -8.23 4.92 2.86
N SER A 649 -8.68 4.28 3.95
CA SER A 649 -9.97 3.59 3.99
C SER A 649 -11.11 4.56 3.66
N ARG A 650 -11.08 5.78 4.22
CA ARG A 650 -12.07 6.81 3.94
C ARG A 650 -12.01 7.29 2.49
N ALA A 651 -10.82 7.49 1.94
CA ALA A 651 -10.64 7.83 0.53
C ALA A 651 -11.24 6.75 -0.40
N GLY A 652 -10.98 5.47 -0.10
CA GLY A 652 -11.57 4.34 -0.83
C GLY A 652 -13.09 4.30 -0.75
N GLU A 653 -13.70 4.56 0.42
CA GLU A 653 -15.15 4.70 0.58
C GLU A 653 -15.72 5.83 -0.30
N LEU A 654 -14.97 6.90 -0.48
CA LEU A 654 -15.36 8.07 -1.28
C LEU A 654 -15.02 7.91 -2.77
N GLY A 655 -14.58 6.74 -3.21
CA GLY A 655 -14.41 6.38 -4.63
C GLY A 655 -12.97 6.36 -5.15
N VAL A 656 -11.95 6.65 -4.34
CA VAL A 656 -10.55 6.51 -4.72
C VAL A 656 -10.13 5.04 -4.64
N GLN A 657 -10.31 4.28 -5.71
CA GLN A 657 -10.03 2.85 -5.73
C GLN A 657 -8.56 2.51 -5.48
N ASP A 658 -7.63 3.38 -5.94
CA ASP A 658 -6.19 3.24 -5.71
C ASP A 658 -5.83 3.15 -4.22
N ALA A 659 -6.67 3.71 -3.33
CA ALA A 659 -6.47 3.64 -1.88
C ALA A 659 -6.36 2.20 -1.36
N TYR A 660 -7.12 1.27 -1.93
CA TYR A 660 -7.07 -0.14 -1.50
C TYR A 660 -5.76 -0.83 -1.89
N SER A 661 -5.15 -0.43 -3.01
CA SER A 661 -3.82 -0.92 -3.39
C SER A 661 -2.74 -0.44 -2.42
N VAL A 662 -2.83 0.82 -1.99
CA VAL A 662 -1.94 1.41 -0.99
C VAL A 662 -2.16 0.75 0.38
N ILE A 663 -3.42 0.57 0.80
CA ILE A 663 -3.77 -0.12 2.05
C ILE A 663 -3.18 -1.52 2.08
N LYS A 664 -3.35 -2.29 1.01
CA LYS A 664 -2.80 -3.65 0.92
C LYS A 664 -1.28 -3.66 1.05
N LYS A 665 -0.61 -2.64 0.49
CA LYS A 665 0.85 -2.56 0.50
C LYS A 665 1.42 -2.09 1.84
N TYR A 666 0.77 -1.15 2.52
CA TYR A 666 1.36 -0.44 3.66
C TYR A 666 0.58 -0.56 4.98
N CYS A 667 -0.70 -0.99 4.95
CA CYS A 667 -1.56 -1.00 6.13
C CYS A 667 -1.73 -2.38 6.78
N GLU A 668 -1.28 -3.45 6.16
CA GLU A 668 -1.17 -4.74 6.82
C GLU A 668 -0.05 -4.64 7.88
N ASP A 669 -0.37 -4.97 9.14
CA ASP A 669 0.60 -4.86 10.22
C ASP A 669 1.68 -5.95 10.06
N GLU A 670 2.93 -5.52 10.20
CA GLU A 670 4.08 -6.39 10.34
C GLU A 670 3.99 -7.08 11.71
N LYS A 671 3.75 -8.38 11.74
CA LYS A 671 3.97 -9.20 12.94
C LYS A 671 4.63 -10.51 12.57
#